data_0e0d8a7cafcefb3e759e29b86ced3a58
#
_entry.id   0e0d8a7cafcefb3e759e29b86ced3a58
#
_cell.length_a   1.000
_cell.length_b   1.000
_cell.length_c   1.000
_cell.angle_alpha   90.00
_cell.angle_beta   90.00
_cell.angle_gamma   90.00
#
_symmetry.space_group_name_H-M   'P 1'
#
loop_
_entity.id
_entity.type
_entity.pdbx_description
1 polymer ?
#
loop_
_entity_poly.entity_id
_entity_poly.type
_entity_poly.pdbx_seq_one_letter_code
_entity_poly.pdbx_strand_id
1 'polypeptide(L)'
;MNNFLDHIPFFEEDGSLPSNEKSSGVPIHIGRIKEKTQCNADYLEQLNPEQRQAVMNTEGPLLVLAGAGTGKTRVLTTRISHILHSGLASPKQILAVTFTNKAAREMKMRIGAFIGEIVEGMPWLGTFHSTGAKILRRHAELVDLKSNFTILDSDDVLRLLKQLIQAEGLDDKRWPARSFAMMIDSWKNQGLSPERISESDAHSFGNGMGRKLYRSYQERLKTLNACDFGDLLLHSISIFQHNPDILREYHSKFRYILVDEYQDTNTAQYLWLRLLAQQSKGQHVNLCCVGDDDQSIYGWRGAQVDNILRFEKDFPPAKIIRLECNYRSTSHILKTASHLISHNQERLRKTLFSHQIKTEEEKVKIHAAWDSGEEARAIGEEIERAQQNGHSLNHMAILVRASFQMREFEDRFVTLGLNYRVIGGPRFYERMEIRDAMAYLRVVVQPADDLAFERIINTPKRGLGDATLRTLYESARARTIPLFSAAAAIIETDELKPKARSALRSIIEDFRRWQNMLPYTPHRELAETILEDSGYTAMWQEDRSPEAPTRLENLKEMIRSMEQFESLHSFLEHVALVMDAENNENTDAVNIMTLHSAKGLEFETVFLPGWEEGLFPHQRSLDEGGRLGLEEERRLAYVGLTRAKKHLHIWFVSNRKVHGLWQPALPSRFLDELPAEHIEVVEMGTSYGGYGKSSFKDHNSFYNDYAPLRQKRIQKNIEGKVIVQPVAETPSNFSINDRIFHIKFGYGRITAIDDHKLTIMFEKAGEKRVLDNFVSKA
;
A
#
# COMPACT_ATOMS: atom_id res chain seq x y z
N MET A 1 5.53 -5.94 -4.92
CA MET A 1 6.90 -5.44 -4.77
C MET A 1 7.86 -5.92 -5.87
N ASN A 2 7.36 -6.53 -6.94
CA ASN A 2 8.18 -7.21 -7.96
C ASN A 2 8.53 -6.38 -9.22
N ASN A 3 8.29 -5.05 -9.26
CA ASN A 3 8.60 -4.24 -10.46
C ASN A 3 9.51 -3.04 -10.20
N PHE A 4 10.28 -3.04 -9.10
CA PHE A 4 11.14 -1.89 -8.78
C PHE A 4 12.61 -2.04 -9.20
N LEU A 5 13.02 -3.18 -9.75
CA LEU A 5 14.43 -3.47 -10.03
C LEU A 5 14.83 -3.52 -11.53
N ASP A 6 13.87 -3.50 -12.45
CA ASP A 6 14.19 -3.77 -13.88
C ASP A 6 14.75 -2.60 -14.69
N HIS A 7 14.97 -1.41 -14.10
CA HIS A 7 15.50 -0.26 -14.85
C HIS A 7 16.59 0.51 -14.08
N ILE A 8 17.69 -0.16 -13.76
CA ILE A 8 18.96 0.54 -13.51
C ILE A 8 19.78 0.44 -14.81
N PRO A 9 19.99 1.50 -15.57
CA PRO A 9 20.86 1.44 -16.73
C PRO A 9 22.28 1.18 -16.24
N PHE A 10 22.85 0.05 -16.64
CA PHE A 10 24.27 -0.22 -16.58
C PHE A 10 24.99 0.76 -17.52
N PHE A 11 25.76 1.67 -16.97
CA PHE A 11 26.77 2.38 -17.73
C PHE A 11 28.04 1.54 -17.68
N GLU A 12 28.39 0.87 -18.76
CA GLU A 12 29.72 0.36 -19.02
C GLU A 12 30.68 1.56 -19.14
N GLU A 13 31.59 1.69 -18.18
CA GLU A 13 32.76 2.55 -18.36
C GLU A 13 33.76 1.78 -19.24
N ASP A 14 33.90 2.20 -20.50
CA ASP A 14 34.95 1.78 -21.37
C ASP A 14 36.31 2.24 -20.79
N GLY A 15 37.02 1.29 -20.21
CA GLY A 15 38.36 1.46 -19.68
C GLY A 15 39.40 1.40 -20.77
N SER A 16 39.64 2.48 -21.49
CA SER A 16 40.87 2.64 -22.27
C SER A 16 41.42 4.04 -22.11
N LEU A 17 42.52 4.13 -21.34
CA LEU A 17 43.38 5.29 -21.27
C LEU A 17 44.16 5.39 -22.60
N PRO A 18 44.09 6.50 -23.32
CA PRO A 18 45.15 6.83 -24.30
C PRO A 18 46.24 7.67 -23.65
N SER A 19 47.47 7.22 -23.93
CA SER A 19 48.72 7.83 -23.62
C SER A 19 48.87 9.28 -24.10
N ASN A 20 49.57 10.07 -23.30
CA ASN A 20 50.18 11.36 -23.54
C ASN A 20 50.41 11.70 -25.01
N GLU A 21 49.73 12.74 -25.50
CA GLU A 21 50.31 13.66 -26.48
C GLU A 21 50.03 15.11 -26.05
N LYS A 22 51.13 15.87 -26.00
CA LYS A 22 51.19 17.31 -25.77
C LYS A 22 50.47 18.03 -26.91
N SER A 23 49.41 18.75 -26.67
CA SER A 23 48.96 19.79 -27.55
C SER A 23 48.59 21.07 -26.80
N SER A 24 49.21 22.10 -27.26
CA SER A 24 49.16 23.53 -26.95
C SER A 24 47.83 24.06 -26.48
N GLY A 25 47.89 24.83 -25.39
CA GLY A 25 46.78 25.55 -24.79
C GLY A 25 46.16 26.57 -25.75
N VAL A 26 44.84 26.45 -25.86
CA VAL A 26 43.98 27.57 -26.25
C VAL A 26 43.15 27.94 -25.03
N PRO A 27 43.21 29.18 -24.54
CA PRO A 27 42.40 29.60 -23.39
C PRO A 27 40.94 29.63 -23.82
N ILE A 28 40.13 28.79 -23.21
CA ILE A 28 38.66 28.88 -23.33
C ILE A 28 38.22 30.17 -22.66
N HIS A 29 37.85 31.13 -23.48
CA HIS A 29 37.33 32.42 -23.10
C HIS A 29 36.07 32.26 -22.22
N ILE A 30 36.19 32.63 -20.95
CA ILE A 30 35.08 32.80 -19.99
C ILE A 30 34.15 33.98 -20.39
N GLY A 31 34.30 34.52 -21.62
CA GLY A 31 33.65 35.74 -22.08
C GLY A 31 32.26 35.61 -22.74
N ARG A 32 31.67 34.39 -22.85
CA ARG A 32 30.36 34.24 -23.54
C ARG A 32 29.16 33.92 -22.71
N ILE A 33 29.28 33.95 -21.37
CA ILE A 33 28.14 33.74 -20.46
C ILE A 33 27.40 35.06 -20.19
N LYS A 34 28.01 36.22 -20.47
CA LYS A 34 27.37 37.51 -20.14
C LYS A 34 26.27 38.01 -21.10
N GLU A 35 26.13 37.45 -22.31
CA GLU A 35 25.10 37.92 -23.27
C GLU A 35 23.78 37.12 -23.26
N LYS A 36 23.68 36.00 -22.50
CA LYS A 36 22.42 35.30 -22.26
C LYS A 36 21.70 35.71 -20.97
N THR A 37 22.22 36.71 -20.28
CA THR A 37 21.77 37.12 -18.93
C THR A 37 20.50 38.00 -18.94
N GLN A 38 19.99 38.40 -20.10
CA GLN A 38 18.78 39.22 -20.20
C GLN A 38 17.47 38.45 -20.41
N CYS A 39 17.52 37.13 -20.69
CA CYS A 39 16.32 36.33 -20.90
C CYS A 39 15.81 35.59 -19.62
N ASN A 40 16.38 35.79 -18.45
CA ASN A 40 16.25 34.83 -17.34
C ASN A 40 15.72 35.37 -16.00
N ALA A 41 15.11 36.53 -15.98
CA ALA A 41 14.35 37.01 -14.81
C ALA A 41 12.92 36.40 -14.73
N ASP A 42 12.38 35.90 -15.85
CA ASP A 42 11.01 35.43 -15.98
C ASP A 42 10.61 34.29 -15.03
N TYR A 43 11.53 33.36 -14.69
CA TYR A 43 11.18 32.26 -13.79
C TYR A 43 10.96 32.70 -12.33
N LEU A 44 11.56 33.81 -11.90
CA LEU A 44 11.34 34.40 -10.58
C LEU A 44 10.05 35.22 -10.50
N GLU A 45 9.62 35.82 -11.63
CA GLU A 45 8.39 36.61 -11.70
C GLU A 45 7.13 35.76 -11.58
N GLN A 46 7.23 34.49 -11.99
CA GLN A 46 6.15 33.52 -11.87
C GLN A 46 5.97 32.94 -10.46
N LEU A 47 6.81 33.31 -9.49
CA LEU A 47 6.75 32.85 -8.11
C LEU A 47 6.03 33.88 -7.25
N ASN A 48 5.25 33.37 -6.28
CA ASN A 48 4.71 34.23 -5.23
C ASN A 48 5.83 34.71 -4.29
N PRO A 49 5.58 35.69 -3.41
CA PRO A 49 6.61 36.26 -2.53
C PRO A 49 7.34 35.20 -1.67
N GLU A 50 6.59 34.26 -1.07
CA GLU A 50 7.13 33.21 -0.19
C GLU A 50 7.96 32.20 -1.00
N GLN A 51 7.45 31.77 -2.16
CA GLN A 51 8.18 30.89 -3.09
C GLN A 51 9.47 31.56 -3.57
N ARG A 52 9.39 32.84 -3.95
CA ARG A 52 10.55 33.63 -4.37
C ARG A 52 11.56 33.77 -3.24
N GLN A 53 11.11 34.06 -2.01
CA GLN A 53 11.97 34.09 -0.84
C GLN A 53 12.68 32.74 -0.61
N ALA A 54 11.96 31.62 -0.75
CA ALA A 54 12.53 30.29 -0.62
C ALA A 54 13.55 29.97 -1.70
N VAL A 55 13.36 30.44 -2.93
CA VAL A 55 14.31 30.25 -4.03
C VAL A 55 15.56 31.11 -3.85
N MET A 56 15.41 32.37 -3.46
CA MET A 56 16.53 33.33 -3.35
C MET A 56 17.36 33.17 -2.08
N ASN A 57 16.82 32.58 -0.99
CA ASN A 57 17.55 32.40 0.24
C ASN A 57 18.48 31.18 0.14
N THR A 58 19.59 31.31 -0.61
CA THR A 58 20.45 30.19 -0.98
C THR A 58 21.35 29.70 0.14
N GLU A 59 21.72 30.53 1.09
CA GLU A 59 22.72 30.22 2.10
C GLU A 59 22.11 29.78 3.43
N GLY A 60 22.73 28.79 4.07
CA GLY A 60 22.38 28.24 5.38
C GLY A 60 21.25 27.20 5.34
N PRO A 61 20.93 26.60 6.51
CA PRO A 61 19.85 25.62 6.62
C PRO A 61 18.47 26.25 6.44
N LEU A 62 17.67 25.70 5.53
CA LEU A 62 16.33 26.17 5.21
C LEU A 62 15.33 25.00 5.24
N LEU A 63 14.27 25.16 6.00
CA LEU A 63 13.07 24.33 5.90
C LEU A 63 11.99 25.11 5.16
N VAL A 64 11.55 24.55 4.04
CA VAL A 64 10.36 25.03 3.32
C VAL A 64 9.20 24.14 3.74
N LEU A 65 8.40 24.65 4.67
CA LEU A 65 7.19 24.00 5.15
C LEU A 65 6.06 24.31 4.17
N ALA A 66 5.78 23.38 3.28
CA ALA A 66 4.92 23.62 2.14
C ALA A 66 3.69 22.71 2.16
N GLY A 67 2.52 23.26 2.38
CA GLY A 67 1.26 22.54 2.38
C GLY A 67 0.93 21.87 1.05
N ALA A 68 -0.16 21.10 1.01
CA ALA A 68 -0.64 20.48 -0.22
C ALA A 68 -0.89 21.54 -1.30
N GLY A 69 -0.49 21.30 -2.55
CA GLY A 69 -0.78 22.18 -3.68
C GLY A 69 -0.11 23.57 -3.67
N THR A 70 0.86 23.82 -2.77
CA THR A 70 1.56 25.12 -2.66
C THR A 70 2.80 25.24 -3.55
N GLY A 71 3.11 24.20 -4.34
CA GLY A 71 4.22 24.22 -5.30
C GLY A 71 5.57 23.77 -4.72
N LYS A 72 5.60 22.80 -3.77
CA LYS A 72 6.82 22.18 -3.21
C LYS A 72 7.89 21.90 -4.26
N THR A 73 7.57 21.04 -5.21
CA THR A 73 8.49 20.62 -6.27
C THR A 73 8.91 21.78 -7.19
N ARG A 74 7.99 22.74 -7.43
CA ARG A 74 8.28 23.95 -8.22
C ARG A 74 9.36 24.79 -7.53
N VAL A 75 9.22 25.05 -6.24
CA VAL A 75 10.20 25.81 -5.46
C VAL A 75 11.56 25.11 -5.47
N LEU A 76 11.58 23.78 -5.25
CA LEU A 76 12.81 23.01 -5.19
C LEU A 76 13.54 23.01 -6.54
N THR A 77 12.84 22.73 -7.64
CA THR A 77 13.42 22.72 -8.99
C THR A 77 13.86 24.09 -9.44
N THR A 78 13.08 25.15 -9.16
CA THR A 78 13.45 26.53 -9.47
C THR A 78 14.65 26.99 -8.63
N ARG A 79 14.76 26.59 -7.37
CA ARG A 79 15.92 26.87 -6.51
C ARG A 79 17.20 26.23 -7.06
N ILE A 80 17.15 24.96 -7.49
CA ILE A 80 18.29 24.29 -8.16
C ILE A 80 18.71 25.06 -9.41
N SER A 81 17.74 25.40 -10.24
CA SER A 81 18.00 26.17 -11.47
C SER A 81 18.58 27.55 -11.17
N HIS A 82 18.09 28.21 -10.12
CA HIS A 82 18.63 29.50 -9.68
C HIS A 82 20.08 29.41 -9.18
N ILE A 83 20.42 28.40 -8.37
CA ILE A 83 21.80 28.15 -7.89
C ILE A 83 22.76 27.94 -9.05
N LEU A 84 22.37 27.14 -10.04
CA LEU A 84 23.18 26.85 -11.20
C LEU A 84 23.31 28.07 -12.12
N HIS A 85 22.21 28.77 -12.37
CA HIS A 85 22.19 29.96 -13.25
C HIS A 85 22.98 31.13 -12.67
N SER A 86 22.90 31.33 -11.36
CA SER A 86 23.67 32.36 -10.64
C SER A 86 25.15 31.99 -10.45
N GLY A 87 25.60 30.85 -10.94
CA GLY A 87 26.98 30.37 -10.81
C GLY A 87 27.43 30.09 -9.37
N LEU A 88 26.47 29.91 -8.43
CA LEU A 88 26.76 29.65 -7.03
C LEU A 88 27.35 28.25 -6.81
N ALA A 89 27.03 27.29 -7.67
CA ALA A 89 27.60 25.95 -7.65
C ALA A 89 27.61 25.34 -9.07
N SER A 90 28.52 24.39 -9.29
CA SER A 90 28.50 23.54 -10.47
C SER A 90 27.52 22.36 -10.27
N PRO A 91 27.03 21.71 -11.35
CA PRO A 91 26.12 20.57 -11.27
C PRO A 91 26.61 19.42 -10.36
N LYS A 92 27.94 19.21 -10.31
CA LYS A 92 28.58 18.17 -9.49
C LYS A 92 28.63 18.51 -8.00
N GLN A 93 28.37 19.76 -7.63
CA GLN A 93 28.40 20.24 -6.24
C GLN A 93 27.00 20.30 -5.58
N ILE A 94 25.97 19.87 -6.30
CA ILE A 94 24.59 19.86 -5.81
C ILE A 94 24.18 18.41 -5.58
N LEU A 95 23.78 18.09 -4.32
CA LEU A 95 23.13 16.86 -3.96
C LEU A 95 21.63 17.13 -3.87
N ALA A 96 20.82 16.47 -4.72
CA ALA A 96 19.36 16.57 -4.69
C ALA A 96 18.75 15.18 -4.53
N VAL A 97 18.08 14.96 -3.40
CA VAL A 97 17.50 13.66 -3.05
C VAL A 97 15.99 13.72 -2.89
N THR A 98 15.32 12.68 -3.37
CA THR A 98 13.87 12.50 -3.28
C THR A 98 13.55 11.07 -2.85
N PHE A 99 12.26 10.80 -2.56
CA PHE A 99 11.83 9.51 -2.03
C PHE A 99 11.67 8.42 -3.12
N THR A 100 11.27 8.79 -4.34
CA THR A 100 10.98 7.81 -5.42
C THR A 100 11.73 8.12 -6.70
N ASN A 101 12.02 7.07 -7.49
CA ASN A 101 12.64 7.21 -8.80
C ASN A 101 11.76 8.02 -9.79
N LYS A 102 10.43 7.93 -9.66
CA LYS A 102 9.49 8.74 -10.46
C LYS A 102 9.67 10.22 -10.15
N ALA A 103 9.71 10.60 -8.86
CA ALA A 103 9.92 11.97 -8.44
C ALA A 103 11.31 12.50 -8.88
N ALA A 104 12.35 11.66 -8.82
CA ALA A 104 13.68 12.02 -9.29
C ALA A 104 13.69 12.31 -10.82
N ARG A 105 13.02 11.47 -11.61
CA ARG A 105 12.88 11.70 -13.07
C ARG A 105 12.09 12.96 -13.38
N GLU A 106 10.99 13.19 -12.68
CA GLU A 106 10.17 14.38 -12.83
C GLU A 106 10.96 15.65 -12.47
N MET A 107 11.71 15.60 -11.36
CA MET A 107 12.59 16.69 -10.96
C MET A 107 13.64 16.97 -12.02
N LYS A 108 14.28 15.94 -12.58
CA LYS A 108 15.27 16.06 -13.68
C LYS A 108 14.64 16.72 -14.91
N MET A 109 13.47 16.28 -15.35
CA MET A 109 12.75 16.87 -16.49
C MET A 109 12.40 18.35 -16.24
N ARG A 110 11.91 18.70 -15.06
CA ARG A 110 11.54 20.09 -14.72
C ARG A 110 12.76 21.01 -14.66
N ILE A 111 13.87 20.54 -14.09
CA ILE A 111 15.13 21.29 -14.09
C ILE A 111 15.64 21.46 -15.52
N GLY A 112 15.63 20.39 -16.34
CA GLY A 112 16.02 20.44 -17.74
C GLY A 112 15.25 21.45 -18.58
N ALA A 113 13.97 21.65 -18.28
CA ALA A 113 13.16 22.67 -18.93
C ALA A 113 13.66 24.13 -18.69
N PHE A 114 14.34 24.38 -17.57
CA PHE A 114 14.90 25.70 -17.24
C PHE A 114 16.35 25.88 -17.71
N ILE A 115 17.18 24.83 -17.61
CA ILE A 115 18.63 24.95 -17.82
C ILE A 115 19.18 24.08 -18.96
N GLY A 116 18.30 23.38 -19.70
CA GLY A 116 18.68 22.54 -20.84
C GLY A 116 19.55 21.34 -20.42
N GLU A 117 20.52 20.98 -21.28
CA GLU A 117 21.38 19.81 -21.08
C GLU A 117 22.31 19.85 -19.86
N ILE A 118 22.42 20.99 -19.19
CA ILE A 118 23.22 21.11 -17.95
C ILE A 118 22.77 20.13 -16.88
N VAL A 119 21.47 19.76 -16.87
CA VAL A 119 20.90 18.78 -15.94
C VAL A 119 21.55 17.40 -16.07
N GLU A 120 22.03 17.01 -17.23
CA GLU A 120 22.75 15.74 -17.45
C GLU A 120 24.08 15.68 -16.68
N GLY A 121 24.67 16.83 -16.41
CA GLY A 121 25.85 16.99 -15.58
C GLY A 121 25.62 16.89 -14.07
N MET A 122 24.39 16.53 -13.60
CA MET A 122 24.03 16.40 -12.18
C MET A 122 24.07 14.93 -11.72
N PRO A 123 25.23 14.35 -11.38
CA PRO A 123 25.33 12.93 -11.02
C PRO A 123 24.70 12.59 -9.66
N TRP A 124 24.44 13.59 -8.83
CA TRP A 124 23.95 13.45 -7.46
C TRP A 124 22.47 13.85 -7.32
N LEU A 125 21.72 13.82 -8.43
CA LEU A 125 20.26 13.92 -8.43
C LEU A 125 19.68 12.52 -8.50
N GLY A 126 18.88 12.11 -7.50
CA GLY A 126 18.32 10.75 -7.42
C GLY A 126 17.60 10.48 -6.12
N THR A 127 17.40 9.19 -5.81
CA THR A 127 16.86 8.77 -4.51
C THR A 127 17.99 8.65 -3.47
N PHE A 128 17.63 8.60 -2.18
CA PHE A 128 18.59 8.32 -1.09
C PHE A 128 19.41 7.07 -1.38
N HIS A 129 18.76 5.97 -1.75
CA HIS A 129 19.42 4.69 -2.00
C HIS A 129 20.31 4.71 -3.24
N SER A 130 19.88 5.35 -4.33
CA SER A 130 20.71 5.46 -5.53
C SER A 130 21.97 6.28 -5.28
N THR A 131 21.88 7.32 -4.45
CA THR A 131 23.02 8.13 -4.05
C THR A 131 23.91 7.36 -3.07
N GLY A 132 23.32 6.66 -2.10
CA GLY A 132 24.04 5.76 -1.18
C GLY A 132 24.82 4.68 -1.93
N ALA A 133 24.22 4.05 -2.94
CA ALA A 133 24.89 3.07 -3.78
C ALA A 133 26.12 3.65 -4.50
N LYS A 134 26.02 4.88 -5.05
CA LYS A 134 27.14 5.55 -5.69
C LYS A 134 28.28 5.86 -4.73
N ILE A 135 27.95 6.30 -3.50
CA ILE A 135 28.94 6.53 -2.46
C ILE A 135 29.58 5.22 -2.02
N LEU A 136 28.77 4.19 -1.77
CA LEU A 136 29.25 2.89 -1.36
C LEU A 136 30.14 2.23 -2.41
N ARG A 137 29.81 2.30 -3.71
CA ARG A 137 30.66 1.76 -4.79
C ARG A 137 32.04 2.42 -4.81
N ARG A 138 32.12 3.72 -4.51
CA ARG A 138 33.39 4.47 -4.49
C ARG A 138 34.29 4.09 -3.32
N HIS A 139 33.71 3.69 -2.19
CA HIS A 139 34.39 3.42 -0.93
C HIS A 139 34.12 2.02 -0.39
N ALA A 140 33.80 1.07 -1.26
CA ALA A 140 33.34 -0.26 -0.90
C ALA A 140 34.36 -1.03 -0.03
N GLU A 141 35.65 -0.83 -0.30
CA GLU A 141 36.75 -1.49 0.42
C GLU A 141 36.78 -1.15 1.91
N LEU A 142 36.27 0.03 2.32
CA LEU A 142 36.20 0.45 3.72
C LEU A 142 35.19 -0.32 4.56
N VAL A 143 34.33 -1.10 3.91
CA VAL A 143 33.32 -1.96 4.55
C VAL A 143 33.44 -3.42 4.13
N ASP A 144 34.64 -3.80 3.66
CA ASP A 144 34.97 -5.16 3.20
C ASP A 144 34.15 -5.64 2.00
N LEU A 145 33.81 -4.74 1.08
CA LEU A 145 33.17 -5.04 -0.18
C LEU A 145 34.05 -4.63 -1.34
N LYS A 146 33.81 -5.22 -2.51
CA LYS A 146 34.40 -4.75 -3.79
C LYS A 146 33.45 -3.75 -4.46
N SER A 147 33.97 -2.85 -5.28
CA SER A 147 33.16 -1.82 -5.97
C SER A 147 32.06 -2.39 -6.87
N ASN A 148 32.24 -3.61 -7.36
CA ASN A 148 31.28 -4.34 -8.21
C ASN A 148 30.31 -5.22 -7.42
N PHE A 149 30.01 -4.89 -6.16
CA PHE A 149 29.07 -5.67 -5.33
C PHE A 149 27.68 -5.76 -5.98
N THR A 150 27.00 -6.88 -5.73
CA THR A 150 25.62 -7.12 -6.17
C THR A 150 24.64 -6.57 -5.14
N ILE A 151 23.55 -5.95 -5.60
CA ILE A 151 22.41 -5.57 -4.75
C ILE A 151 21.40 -6.70 -4.84
N LEU A 152 21.15 -7.38 -3.72
CA LEU A 152 20.22 -8.50 -3.65
C LEU A 152 18.76 -8.01 -3.72
N ASP A 153 17.95 -8.74 -4.44
CA ASP A 153 16.51 -8.57 -4.41
C ASP A 153 15.88 -9.24 -3.18
N SER A 154 14.57 -9.05 -3.01
CA SER A 154 13.82 -9.58 -1.86
C SER A 154 13.84 -11.10 -1.81
N ASP A 155 13.81 -11.79 -2.95
CA ASP A 155 13.76 -13.26 -3.02
C ASP A 155 15.13 -13.85 -2.67
N ASP A 156 16.22 -13.23 -3.12
CA ASP A 156 17.58 -13.63 -2.76
C ASP A 156 17.84 -13.42 -1.26
N VAL A 157 17.40 -12.29 -0.69
CA VAL A 157 17.45 -12.03 0.76
C VAL A 157 16.72 -13.12 1.54
N LEU A 158 15.48 -13.45 1.15
CA LEU A 158 14.69 -14.50 1.81
C LEU A 158 15.33 -15.87 1.71
N ARG A 159 15.90 -16.21 0.55
CA ARG A 159 16.61 -17.48 0.33
C ARG A 159 17.83 -17.60 1.24
N LEU A 160 18.61 -16.53 1.33
CA LEU A 160 19.80 -16.47 2.18
C LEU A 160 19.45 -16.58 3.66
N LEU A 161 18.47 -15.82 4.13
CA LEU A 161 18.01 -15.88 5.52
C LEU A 161 17.44 -17.25 5.89
N LYS A 162 16.71 -17.90 4.99
CA LYS A 162 16.21 -19.25 5.20
C LYS A 162 17.34 -20.25 5.41
N GLN A 163 18.41 -20.17 4.60
CA GLN A 163 19.60 -21.02 4.77
C GLN A 163 20.25 -20.81 6.13
N LEU A 164 20.38 -19.56 6.58
CA LEU A 164 20.98 -19.22 7.87
C LEU A 164 20.14 -19.73 9.06
N ILE A 165 18.81 -19.55 9.00
CA ILE A 165 17.88 -20.04 10.03
C ILE A 165 17.97 -21.57 10.16
N GLN A 166 18.03 -22.28 9.04
CA GLN A 166 18.18 -23.73 9.02
C GLN A 166 19.55 -24.19 9.52
N ALA A 167 20.62 -23.46 9.18
CA ALA A 167 21.99 -23.77 9.65
C ALA A 167 22.14 -23.63 11.18
N GLU A 168 21.38 -22.74 11.80
CA GLU A 168 21.31 -22.60 13.26
C GLU A 168 20.34 -23.60 13.93
N GLY A 169 19.78 -24.55 13.17
CA GLY A 169 18.88 -25.57 13.69
C GLY A 169 17.49 -25.06 14.09
N LEU A 170 17.10 -23.86 13.64
CA LEU A 170 15.79 -23.30 13.91
C LEU A 170 14.76 -23.81 12.90
N ASP A 171 13.54 -24.07 13.39
CA ASP A 171 12.41 -24.45 12.55
C ASP A 171 11.92 -23.23 11.75
N ASP A 172 12.03 -23.30 10.43
CA ASP A 172 11.63 -22.22 9.49
C ASP A 172 10.11 -22.01 9.43
N LYS A 173 9.29 -22.94 9.93
CA LYS A 173 7.86 -22.74 10.11
C LYS A 173 7.54 -21.90 11.34
N ARG A 174 8.25 -22.12 12.44
CA ARG A 174 8.11 -21.35 13.68
C ARG A 174 8.76 -19.97 13.56
N TRP A 175 9.88 -19.88 12.83
CA TRP A 175 10.69 -18.68 12.65
C TRP A 175 10.86 -18.35 11.16
N PRO A 176 9.82 -17.85 10.49
CA PRO A 176 9.86 -17.61 9.04
C PRO A 176 10.93 -16.59 8.64
N ALA A 177 11.69 -16.90 7.59
CA ALA A 177 12.70 -16.00 7.04
C ALA A 177 12.14 -14.62 6.67
N ARG A 178 10.89 -14.57 6.21
CA ARG A 178 10.21 -13.33 5.83
C ARG A 178 9.98 -12.40 7.04
N SER A 179 9.56 -12.94 8.18
CA SER A 179 9.42 -12.17 9.41
C SER A 179 10.77 -11.63 9.88
N PHE A 180 11.83 -12.42 9.73
CA PHE A 180 13.18 -11.98 10.09
C PHE A 180 13.73 -10.92 9.11
N ALA A 181 13.48 -11.06 7.82
CA ALA A 181 13.84 -10.04 6.82
C ALA A 181 13.21 -8.68 7.14
N MET A 182 11.94 -8.66 7.56
CA MET A 182 11.27 -7.43 7.98
C MET A 182 11.89 -6.81 9.23
N MET A 183 12.30 -7.63 10.19
CA MET A 183 12.98 -7.14 11.39
C MET A 183 14.34 -6.53 11.03
N ILE A 184 15.12 -7.18 10.18
CA ILE A 184 16.41 -6.65 9.69
C ILE A 184 16.19 -5.34 8.94
N ASP A 185 15.18 -5.27 8.06
CA ASP A 185 14.85 -4.03 7.33
C ASP A 185 14.47 -2.89 8.31
N SER A 186 13.66 -3.19 9.32
CA SER A 186 13.31 -2.24 10.38
C SER A 186 14.55 -1.75 11.13
N TRP A 187 15.46 -2.64 11.53
CA TRP A 187 16.70 -2.25 12.20
C TRP A 187 17.61 -1.40 11.31
N LYS A 188 17.75 -1.76 10.03
CA LYS A 188 18.54 -0.98 9.07
C LYS A 188 17.92 0.40 8.81
N ASN A 189 16.59 0.50 8.72
CA ASN A 189 15.86 1.76 8.60
C ASN A 189 16.03 2.66 9.85
N GLN A 190 16.34 2.07 11.02
CA GLN A 190 16.72 2.78 12.24
C GLN A 190 18.23 3.09 12.32
N GLY A 191 19.02 2.64 11.34
CA GLY A 191 20.49 2.82 11.34
C GLY A 191 21.21 1.89 12.31
N LEU A 192 20.61 0.75 12.67
CA LEU A 192 21.17 -0.19 13.65
C LEU A 192 21.94 -1.32 12.96
N SER A 193 23.25 -1.41 13.28
CA SER A 193 24.06 -2.58 12.97
C SER A 193 23.78 -3.72 13.97
N PRO A 194 24.20 -4.98 13.69
CA PRO A 194 24.01 -6.10 14.62
C PRO A 194 24.49 -5.83 16.06
N GLU A 195 25.54 -5.01 16.22
CA GLU A 195 26.12 -4.68 17.50
C GLU A 195 25.26 -3.70 18.31
N ARG A 196 24.44 -2.88 17.64
CA ARG A 196 23.64 -1.81 18.24
C ARG A 196 22.21 -2.19 18.55
N ILE A 197 21.78 -3.42 18.21
CA ILE A 197 20.44 -3.90 18.52
C ILE A 197 20.31 -4.14 20.02
N SER A 198 19.20 -3.72 20.62
CA SER A 198 18.88 -3.99 22.03
C SER A 198 18.74 -5.50 22.29
N GLU A 199 18.92 -5.92 23.54
CA GLU A 199 18.73 -7.33 23.90
C GLU A 199 17.26 -7.76 23.79
N SER A 200 16.33 -6.87 24.12
CA SER A 200 14.90 -7.11 23.98
C SER A 200 14.51 -7.39 22.52
N ASP A 201 15.03 -6.56 21.58
CA ASP A 201 14.75 -6.73 20.16
C ASP A 201 15.38 -8.01 19.61
N ALA A 202 16.61 -8.34 20.05
CA ALA A 202 17.28 -9.58 19.68
C ALA A 202 16.52 -10.84 20.17
N HIS A 203 15.84 -10.77 21.32
CA HIS A 203 15.05 -11.86 21.88
C HIS A 203 13.73 -12.13 21.12
N SER A 204 13.24 -11.17 20.36
CA SER A 204 11.97 -11.29 19.62
C SER A 204 11.99 -12.32 18.50
N PHE A 205 13.19 -12.80 18.06
CA PHE A 205 13.33 -13.83 17.04
C PHE A 205 14.27 -14.96 17.47
N GLY A 206 13.89 -16.21 17.14
CA GLY A 206 14.75 -17.38 17.31
C GLY A 206 15.17 -17.66 18.76
N ASN A 207 14.30 -17.38 19.75
CA ASN A 207 14.63 -17.52 21.18
C ASN A 207 15.92 -16.73 21.60
N GLY A 208 16.09 -15.51 21.11
CA GLY A 208 17.25 -14.67 21.39
C GLY A 208 18.38 -14.76 20.35
N MET A 209 18.18 -15.52 19.27
CA MET A 209 19.19 -15.66 18.21
C MET A 209 19.20 -14.49 17.20
N GLY A 210 18.26 -13.54 17.27
CA GLY A 210 18.08 -12.48 16.29
C GLY A 210 19.37 -11.69 16.00
N ARG A 211 20.12 -11.27 17.04
CA ARG A 211 21.40 -10.55 16.86
C ARG A 211 22.46 -11.44 16.19
N LYS A 212 22.57 -12.72 16.60
CA LYS A 212 23.52 -13.66 16.02
C LYS A 212 23.21 -13.91 14.54
N LEU A 213 21.97 -14.18 14.21
CA LEU A 213 21.53 -14.40 12.83
C LEU A 213 21.74 -13.17 11.95
N TYR A 214 21.46 -11.94 12.46
CA TYR A 214 21.71 -10.72 11.72
C TYR A 214 23.22 -10.53 11.47
N ARG A 215 24.09 -10.81 12.45
CA ARG A 215 25.54 -10.77 12.25
C ARG A 215 25.96 -11.79 11.19
N SER A 216 25.54 -13.03 11.30
CA SER A 216 25.84 -14.05 10.31
C SER A 216 25.33 -13.70 8.90
N TYR A 217 24.18 -13.02 8.82
CA TYR A 217 23.64 -12.50 7.57
C TYR A 217 24.58 -11.45 6.96
N GLN A 218 25.04 -10.47 7.74
CA GLN A 218 25.98 -9.45 7.27
C GLN A 218 27.33 -10.03 6.84
N GLU A 219 27.88 -11.00 7.60
CA GLU A 219 29.11 -11.71 7.24
C GLU A 219 28.95 -12.49 5.92
N ARG A 220 27.77 -13.11 5.73
CA ARG A 220 27.48 -13.83 4.50
C ARG A 220 27.36 -12.90 3.30
N LEU A 221 26.72 -11.74 3.47
CA LEU A 221 26.66 -10.71 2.43
C LEU A 221 28.07 -10.27 2.00
N LYS A 222 28.96 -9.99 2.95
CA LYS A 222 30.37 -9.65 2.67
C LYS A 222 31.07 -10.77 1.88
N THR A 223 30.89 -12.03 2.29
CA THR A 223 31.47 -13.19 1.61
C THR A 223 30.99 -13.30 0.16
N LEU A 224 29.74 -12.96 -0.11
CA LEU A 224 29.12 -13.00 -1.45
C LEU A 224 29.44 -11.73 -2.26
N ASN A 225 30.13 -10.76 -1.68
CA ASN A 225 30.29 -9.42 -2.23
C ASN A 225 28.95 -8.83 -2.63
N ALA A 226 28.00 -8.81 -1.69
CA ALA A 226 26.63 -8.38 -1.91
C ALA A 226 26.14 -7.45 -0.79
N CYS A 227 25.12 -6.65 -1.10
CA CYS A 227 24.36 -5.81 -0.16
C CYS A 227 22.88 -6.04 -0.37
N ASP A 228 22.07 -5.88 0.64
CA ASP A 228 20.64 -5.61 0.46
C ASP A 228 20.37 -4.10 0.36
N PHE A 229 19.11 -3.75 0.15
CA PHE A 229 18.72 -2.36 -0.08
C PHE A 229 18.99 -1.45 1.14
N GLY A 230 18.80 -1.95 2.36
CA GLY A 230 19.07 -1.22 3.60
C GLY A 230 20.57 -0.96 3.85
N ASP A 231 21.43 -1.88 3.37
CA ASP A 231 22.89 -1.73 3.50
C ASP A 231 23.45 -0.54 2.73
N LEU A 232 22.80 -0.14 1.62
CA LEU A 232 23.27 1.00 0.82
C LEU A 232 23.41 2.28 1.64
N LEU A 233 22.50 2.49 2.59
CA LEU A 233 22.56 3.63 3.51
C LEU A 233 23.34 3.29 4.77
N LEU A 234 23.14 2.12 5.37
CA LEU A 234 23.79 1.71 6.61
C LEU A 234 25.32 1.71 6.46
N HIS A 235 25.85 1.13 5.38
CA HIS A 235 27.29 1.15 5.09
C HIS A 235 27.79 2.56 4.78
N SER A 236 27.03 3.38 4.05
CA SER A 236 27.42 4.79 3.83
C SER A 236 27.52 5.57 5.14
N ILE A 237 26.58 5.36 6.08
CA ILE A 237 26.63 5.94 7.43
C ILE A 237 27.88 5.46 8.17
N SER A 238 28.15 4.16 8.13
CA SER A 238 29.34 3.56 8.77
C SER A 238 30.63 4.14 8.21
N ILE A 239 30.77 4.28 6.88
CA ILE A 239 31.92 4.90 6.23
C ILE A 239 32.13 6.32 6.76
N PHE A 240 31.09 7.14 6.80
CA PHE A 240 31.19 8.53 7.27
C PHE A 240 31.52 8.64 8.76
N GLN A 241 31.03 7.72 9.58
CA GLN A 241 31.30 7.72 11.02
C GLN A 241 32.74 7.30 11.35
N HIS A 242 33.31 6.34 10.62
CA HIS A 242 34.61 5.80 10.91
C HIS A 242 35.77 6.45 10.11
N ASN A 243 35.44 7.19 9.04
CA ASN A 243 36.43 7.82 8.16
C ASN A 243 36.14 9.31 8.01
N PRO A 244 36.59 10.16 8.97
CA PRO A 244 36.32 11.60 8.94
C PRO A 244 36.96 12.34 7.75
N ASP A 245 37.98 11.79 7.14
CA ASP A 245 38.62 12.29 5.90
C ASP A 245 37.71 12.16 4.71
N ILE A 246 37.07 11.00 4.55
CA ILE A 246 36.04 10.77 3.51
C ILE A 246 34.85 11.70 3.74
N LEU A 247 34.37 11.84 4.96
CA LEU A 247 33.27 12.76 5.26
C LEU A 247 33.64 14.20 4.88
N ARG A 248 34.87 14.65 5.15
CA ARG A 248 35.37 15.99 4.76
C ARG A 248 35.45 16.15 3.24
N GLU A 249 35.81 15.10 2.48
CA GLU A 249 35.73 15.12 1.02
C GLU A 249 34.33 15.45 0.54
N TYR A 250 33.30 14.76 1.07
CA TYR A 250 31.90 15.02 0.71
C TYR A 250 31.39 16.37 1.21
N HIS A 251 31.83 16.87 2.35
CA HIS A 251 31.55 18.23 2.79
C HIS A 251 32.10 19.29 1.83
N SER A 252 33.31 19.07 1.29
CA SER A 252 33.89 19.97 0.28
C SER A 252 33.19 19.86 -1.07
N LYS A 253 32.69 18.67 -1.39
CA LYS A 253 32.05 18.37 -2.66
C LYS A 253 30.63 18.91 -2.74
N PHE A 254 29.81 18.69 -1.72
CA PHE A 254 28.42 19.12 -1.70
C PHE A 254 28.29 20.51 -1.10
N ARG A 255 28.25 21.50 -1.99
CA ARG A 255 28.01 22.89 -1.59
C ARG A 255 26.55 23.15 -1.25
N TYR A 256 25.62 22.44 -1.92
CA TYR A 256 24.19 22.52 -1.69
C TYR A 256 23.59 21.11 -1.59
N ILE A 257 22.76 20.92 -0.56
CA ILE A 257 22.00 19.69 -0.32
C ILE A 257 20.51 20.06 -0.34
N LEU A 258 19.73 19.41 -1.21
CA LEU A 258 18.29 19.64 -1.36
C LEU A 258 17.55 18.32 -1.15
N VAL A 259 16.51 18.35 -0.35
CA VAL A 259 15.72 17.18 0.04
C VAL A 259 14.25 17.45 -0.21
N ASP A 260 13.62 16.60 -1.02
CA ASP A 260 12.17 16.62 -1.22
C ASP A 260 11.48 15.61 -0.30
N GLU A 261 10.22 15.89 0.06
CA GLU A 261 9.38 15.06 0.92
C GLU A 261 10.07 14.66 2.25
N TYR A 262 10.69 15.65 2.90
CA TYR A 262 11.53 15.42 4.10
C TYR A 262 10.79 14.74 5.25
N GLN A 263 9.47 14.91 5.38
CA GLN A 263 8.62 14.26 6.38
C GLN A 263 8.52 12.73 6.24
N ASP A 264 8.91 12.18 5.08
CA ASP A 264 8.88 10.73 4.84
C ASP A 264 10.22 10.05 5.13
N THR A 265 11.21 10.79 5.62
CA THR A 265 12.54 10.24 5.91
C THR A 265 12.50 9.32 7.14
N ASN A 266 13.17 8.15 7.02
CA ASN A 266 13.42 7.27 8.15
C ASN A 266 14.67 7.70 8.93
N THR A 267 14.95 7.05 10.06
CA THR A 267 16.09 7.39 10.93
C THR A 267 17.44 7.24 10.21
N ALA A 268 17.63 6.21 9.38
CA ALA A 268 18.88 6.02 8.64
C ALA A 268 19.10 7.15 7.61
N GLN A 269 18.06 7.55 6.87
CA GLN A 269 18.10 8.66 5.93
C GLN A 269 18.39 9.99 6.64
N TYR A 270 17.75 10.20 7.79
CA TYR A 270 18.01 11.37 8.64
C TYR A 270 19.46 11.40 9.15
N LEU A 271 19.98 10.28 9.66
CA LEU A 271 21.37 10.19 10.13
C LEU A 271 22.36 10.44 8.99
N TRP A 272 22.11 9.88 7.83
CA TRP A 272 22.91 10.09 6.64
C TRP A 272 22.95 11.56 6.21
N LEU A 273 21.81 12.23 6.17
CA LEU A 273 21.72 13.67 5.90
C LEU A 273 22.44 14.50 6.97
N ARG A 274 22.23 14.14 8.23
CA ARG A 274 22.84 14.86 9.35
C ARG A 274 24.37 14.82 9.29
N LEU A 275 24.96 13.65 8.97
CA LEU A 275 26.40 13.54 8.77
C LEU A 275 26.89 14.43 7.62
N LEU A 276 26.21 14.46 6.50
CA LEU A 276 26.57 15.28 5.33
C LEU A 276 26.35 16.78 5.54
N ALA A 277 25.37 17.17 6.37
CA ALA A 277 24.96 18.55 6.56
C ALA A 277 25.57 19.21 7.81
N GLN A 278 26.13 18.45 8.75
CA GLN A 278 26.80 18.99 9.93
C GLN A 278 28.31 19.09 9.70
N GLN A 279 28.78 20.31 9.50
CA GLN A 279 30.23 20.58 9.47
C GLN A 279 30.75 20.99 10.84
N SER A 280 32.10 20.99 10.97
CA SER A 280 32.80 21.47 12.16
C SER A 280 32.43 22.91 12.52
N LYS A 281 32.57 23.28 13.81
CA LYS A 281 32.17 24.58 14.37
C LYS A 281 32.45 25.77 13.42
N GLY A 282 31.37 26.45 12.99
CA GLY A 282 31.44 27.72 12.28
C GLY A 282 31.24 27.66 10.75
N GLN A 283 31.12 26.49 10.15
CA GLN A 283 30.71 26.35 8.74
C GLN A 283 29.33 25.69 8.64
N HIS A 284 28.44 26.31 7.90
CA HIS A 284 27.09 25.78 7.65
C HIS A 284 27.00 25.28 6.21
N VAL A 285 26.48 24.06 6.05
CA VAL A 285 26.10 23.54 4.73
C VAL A 285 24.78 24.18 4.32
N ASN A 286 24.65 24.48 3.05
CA ASN A 286 23.42 24.98 2.49
C ASN A 286 22.42 23.82 2.28
N LEU A 287 21.76 23.44 3.37
CA LEU A 287 20.73 22.40 3.40
C LEU A 287 19.37 23.02 3.18
N CYS A 288 18.65 22.57 2.16
CA CYS A 288 17.26 22.94 1.93
C CYS A 288 16.37 21.71 1.96
N CYS A 289 15.54 21.57 2.99
CA CYS A 289 14.53 20.52 3.08
C CYS A 289 13.16 21.09 2.75
N VAL A 290 12.42 20.39 1.89
CA VAL A 290 11.04 20.72 1.54
C VAL A 290 10.15 19.60 2.03
N GLY A 291 9.06 19.92 2.72
CA GLY A 291 8.18 18.90 3.27
C GLY A 291 6.87 19.46 3.80
N ASP A 292 6.01 18.51 4.20
CA ASP A 292 4.70 18.75 4.77
C ASP A 292 4.42 17.70 5.85
N ASP A 293 4.52 18.08 7.12
CA ASP A 293 4.25 17.18 8.25
C ASP A 293 2.83 16.60 8.22
N ASP A 294 1.86 17.35 7.67
CA ASP A 294 0.48 16.89 7.49
C ASP A 294 0.34 15.82 6.38
N GLN A 295 1.36 15.57 5.58
CA GLN A 295 1.41 14.53 4.54
C GLN A 295 2.36 13.37 4.87
N SER A 296 2.79 13.20 6.13
CA SER A 296 3.58 12.05 6.57
C SER A 296 2.67 10.83 6.74
N ILE A 297 2.70 9.92 5.76
CA ILE A 297 1.83 8.73 5.66
C ILE A 297 2.59 7.42 5.44
N TYR A 298 3.90 7.40 5.71
CA TYR A 298 4.75 6.23 5.54
C TYR A 298 5.39 5.78 6.87
N GLY A 299 4.74 6.03 8.01
CA GLY A 299 5.16 5.56 9.32
C GLY A 299 5.33 4.04 9.37
N TRP A 300 4.44 3.30 8.71
CA TRP A 300 4.53 1.85 8.54
C TRP A 300 5.77 1.35 7.75
N ARG A 301 6.47 2.26 7.03
CA ARG A 301 7.78 2.03 6.37
C ARG A 301 8.95 2.58 7.20
N GLY A 302 8.72 2.98 8.44
CA GLY A 302 9.73 3.55 9.32
C GLY A 302 9.99 5.04 9.15
N ALA A 303 9.15 5.77 8.39
CA ALA A 303 9.23 7.23 8.33
C ALA A 303 8.98 7.85 9.71
N GLN A 304 9.74 8.89 10.04
CA GLN A 304 9.68 9.57 11.33
C GLN A 304 9.29 11.03 11.12
N VAL A 305 8.03 11.36 11.43
CA VAL A 305 7.55 12.75 11.31
C VAL A 305 8.35 13.71 12.23
N ASP A 306 8.88 13.20 13.32
CA ASP A 306 9.75 13.95 14.24
C ASP A 306 10.96 14.59 13.56
N ASN A 307 11.44 14.03 12.45
CA ASN A 307 12.58 14.57 11.72
C ASN A 307 12.29 16.00 11.21
N ILE A 308 11.10 16.24 10.67
CA ILE A 308 10.71 17.57 10.20
C ILE A 308 10.35 18.49 11.38
N LEU A 309 9.73 17.95 12.44
CA LEU A 309 9.36 18.73 13.63
C LEU A 309 10.59 19.26 14.38
N ARG A 310 11.70 18.53 14.36
CA ARG A 310 12.96 18.89 15.05
C ARG A 310 13.95 19.65 14.19
N PHE A 311 13.64 19.98 12.94
CA PHE A 311 14.60 20.55 11.99
C PHE A 311 15.33 21.79 12.51
N GLU A 312 14.62 22.74 13.11
CA GLU A 312 15.20 23.97 13.65
C GLU A 312 16.19 23.70 14.79
N LYS A 313 15.92 22.70 15.62
CA LYS A 313 16.78 22.27 16.71
C LYS A 313 18.02 21.53 16.19
N ASP A 314 17.86 20.74 15.13
CA ASP A 314 18.93 19.88 14.61
C ASP A 314 19.91 20.62 13.69
N PHE A 315 19.47 21.71 13.05
CA PHE A 315 20.25 22.50 12.09
C PHE A 315 20.23 24.00 12.41
N PRO A 316 20.70 24.45 13.59
CA PRO A 316 20.76 25.88 13.91
C PRO A 316 21.84 26.62 13.09
N PRO A 317 21.61 27.87 12.63
CA PRO A 317 20.39 28.66 12.71
C PRO A 317 19.50 28.46 11.50
N ALA A 318 18.58 27.52 11.58
CA ALA A 318 17.68 27.21 10.47
C ALA A 318 16.64 28.32 10.24
N LYS A 319 16.30 28.58 8.98
CA LYS A 319 15.15 29.39 8.60
C LYS A 319 13.99 28.49 8.22
N ILE A 320 12.78 28.89 8.63
CA ILE A 320 11.54 28.23 8.23
C ILE A 320 10.74 29.18 7.36
N ILE A 321 10.47 28.78 6.11
CA ILE A 321 9.60 29.52 5.20
C ILE A 321 8.35 28.67 4.99
N ARG A 322 7.16 29.29 5.24
CA ARG A 322 5.87 28.60 5.05
C ARG A 322 5.28 28.96 3.71
N LEU A 323 4.89 27.93 2.94
CA LEU A 323 4.13 28.09 1.71
C LEU A 323 2.68 27.73 2.01
N GLU A 324 1.83 28.73 2.09
CA GLU A 324 0.42 28.60 2.50
C GLU A 324 -0.56 28.89 1.36
N CYS A 325 -0.11 29.57 0.30
CA CYS A 325 -0.92 29.83 -0.89
C CYS A 325 -1.05 28.57 -1.74
N ASN A 326 -2.25 28.01 -1.81
CA ASN A 326 -2.57 26.80 -2.58
C ASN A 326 -3.07 27.16 -3.99
N TYR A 327 -2.53 26.49 -5.00
CA TYR A 327 -2.86 26.65 -6.43
C TYR A 327 -3.68 25.50 -6.99
N ARG A 328 -3.98 24.48 -6.18
CA ARG A 328 -4.62 23.24 -6.63
C ARG A 328 -6.12 23.24 -6.38
N SER A 329 -6.52 23.43 -5.15
CA SER A 329 -7.85 23.09 -4.67
C SER A 329 -8.71 24.34 -4.41
N THR A 330 -10.03 24.18 -4.46
CA THR A 330 -11.01 25.18 -4.10
C THR A 330 -10.96 25.50 -2.59
N SER A 331 -11.53 26.64 -2.21
CA SER A 331 -11.56 27.10 -0.82
C SER A 331 -12.30 26.13 0.11
N HIS A 332 -13.43 25.54 -0.35
CA HIS A 332 -14.19 24.58 0.44
C HIS A 332 -13.39 23.31 0.74
N ILE A 333 -12.69 22.75 -0.26
CA ILE A 333 -11.82 21.57 -0.09
C ILE A 333 -10.71 21.87 0.91
N LEU A 334 -10.04 23.01 0.78
CA LEU A 334 -8.94 23.39 1.66
C LEU A 334 -9.37 23.60 3.11
N LYS A 335 -10.49 24.27 3.33
CA LYS A 335 -11.01 24.49 4.68
C LYS A 335 -11.47 23.20 5.32
N THR A 336 -12.09 22.28 4.55
CA THR A 336 -12.47 20.95 5.02
C THR A 336 -11.22 20.14 5.42
N ALA A 337 -10.21 20.09 4.56
CA ALA A 337 -8.96 19.39 4.86
C ALA A 337 -8.19 20.00 6.05
N SER A 338 -8.13 21.34 6.13
CA SER A 338 -7.46 22.06 7.21
C SER A 338 -8.16 21.85 8.55
N HIS A 339 -9.49 21.80 8.57
CA HIS A 339 -10.26 21.53 9.78
C HIS A 339 -10.01 20.10 10.26
N LEU A 340 -10.10 19.10 9.38
CA LEU A 340 -9.84 17.71 9.70
C LEU A 340 -8.45 17.53 10.31
N ILE A 341 -7.40 18.03 9.66
CA ILE A 341 -6.03 17.81 10.13
C ILE A 341 -5.70 18.61 11.41
N SER A 342 -6.48 19.63 11.74
CA SER A 342 -6.30 20.41 12.97
C SER A 342 -6.51 19.61 14.25
N HIS A 343 -7.17 18.45 14.18
CA HIS A 343 -7.37 17.53 15.29
C HIS A 343 -6.11 16.72 15.66
N ASN A 344 -5.06 16.71 14.82
CA ASN A 344 -3.75 16.19 15.18
C ASN A 344 -3.02 17.18 16.10
N GLN A 345 -2.31 16.65 17.11
CA GLN A 345 -1.71 17.50 18.16
C GLN A 345 -0.29 17.97 17.80
N GLU A 346 0.56 17.08 17.34
CA GLU A 346 1.96 17.38 17.05
C GLU A 346 2.14 17.74 15.57
N ARG A 347 2.10 19.06 15.27
CA ARG A 347 2.23 19.58 13.90
C ARG A 347 2.82 20.97 13.86
N LEU A 348 3.52 21.27 12.75
CA LEU A 348 4.01 22.59 12.42
C LEU A 348 2.86 23.38 11.79
N ARG A 349 2.13 24.14 12.61
CA ARG A 349 0.91 24.85 12.20
C ARG A 349 1.13 25.71 10.96
N LYS A 350 0.24 25.55 9.97
CA LYS A 350 0.13 26.33 8.74
C LYS A 350 -1.33 26.49 8.36
N THR A 351 -1.67 27.58 7.68
CA THR A 351 -3.04 27.90 7.26
C THR A 351 -3.08 28.01 5.73
N LEU A 352 -3.67 27.01 5.09
CA LEU A 352 -3.78 27.02 3.63
C LEU A 352 -4.93 27.92 3.18
N PHE A 353 -4.67 28.73 2.15
CA PHE A 353 -5.68 29.53 1.47
C PHE A 353 -5.55 29.35 -0.05
N SER A 354 -6.70 29.42 -0.75
CA SER A 354 -6.72 29.28 -2.21
C SER A 354 -6.23 30.54 -2.89
N HIS A 355 -5.40 30.38 -3.91
CA HIS A 355 -5.00 31.48 -4.80
C HIS A 355 -6.15 32.01 -5.65
N GLN A 356 -7.08 31.12 -6.04
CA GLN A 356 -8.24 31.46 -6.86
C GLN A 356 -9.46 31.67 -5.95
N ILE A 357 -9.90 32.88 -5.82
CA ILE A 357 -11.20 33.21 -5.18
C ILE A 357 -12.23 33.25 -6.30
N LYS A 358 -12.97 32.13 -6.50
CA LYS A 358 -14.16 32.11 -7.36
C LYS A 358 -15.40 32.40 -6.51
N THR A 359 -16.34 33.17 -7.04
CA THR A 359 -17.59 33.52 -6.36
C THR A 359 -18.57 32.34 -6.22
N GLU A 360 -18.41 31.30 -7.03
CA GLU A 360 -19.24 30.11 -7.01
C GLU A 360 -18.32 28.86 -6.99
N GLU A 361 -18.04 28.36 -5.81
CA GLU A 361 -17.30 27.10 -5.61
C GLU A 361 -18.25 26.06 -5.01
N GLU A 362 -18.21 24.82 -5.54
CA GLU A 362 -18.98 23.72 -4.97
C GLU A 362 -18.42 23.31 -3.61
N LYS A 363 -19.32 23.01 -2.67
CA LYS A 363 -18.99 22.43 -1.38
C LYS A 363 -18.55 20.97 -1.56
N VAL A 364 -17.86 20.43 -0.55
CA VAL A 364 -17.54 19.00 -0.48
C VAL A 364 -18.85 18.23 -0.28
N LYS A 365 -19.14 17.28 -1.16
CA LYS A 365 -20.35 16.47 -1.11
C LYS A 365 -20.15 15.21 -0.28
N ILE A 366 -21.07 14.95 0.64
CA ILE A 366 -21.10 13.72 1.44
C ILE A 366 -22.34 12.92 1.02
N HIS A 367 -22.11 11.67 0.65
CA HIS A 367 -23.14 10.75 0.17
C HIS A 367 -23.24 9.54 1.08
N ALA A 368 -24.46 9.12 1.37
CA ALA A 368 -24.77 7.86 2.03
C ALA A 368 -25.37 6.86 1.02
N ALA A 369 -24.85 5.65 0.99
CA ALA A 369 -25.42 4.55 0.21
C ALA A 369 -25.86 3.42 1.16
N TRP A 370 -26.71 2.53 0.66
CA TRP A 370 -27.15 1.38 1.45
C TRP A 370 -26.03 0.36 1.62
N ASP A 371 -25.33 0.06 0.54
CA ASP A 371 -24.21 -0.89 0.51
C ASP A 371 -23.14 -0.52 -0.52
N SER A 372 -22.05 -1.30 -0.57
CA SER A 372 -20.93 -1.07 -1.50
C SER A 372 -21.31 -1.19 -2.98
N GLY A 373 -22.31 -2.01 -3.32
CA GLY A 373 -22.79 -2.12 -4.69
C GLY A 373 -23.55 -0.87 -5.13
N GLU A 374 -24.39 -0.31 -4.25
CA GLU A 374 -25.05 0.97 -4.48
C GLU A 374 -24.05 2.13 -4.54
N GLU A 375 -23.05 2.15 -3.65
CA GLU A 375 -21.94 3.10 -3.66
C GLU A 375 -21.22 3.10 -5.02
N ALA A 376 -20.82 1.91 -5.51
CA ALA A 376 -20.14 1.78 -6.80
C ALA A 376 -21.03 2.15 -8.00
N ARG A 377 -22.33 1.83 -7.92
CA ARG A 377 -23.30 2.20 -8.95
C ARG A 377 -23.46 3.71 -9.05
N ALA A 378 -23.68 4.37 -7.92
CA ALA A 378 -23.91 5.81 -7.88
C ALA A 378 -22.66 6.61 -8.28
N ILE A 379 -21.45 6.18 -7.86
CA ILE A 379 -20.20 6.76 -8.33
C ILE A 379 -20.02 6.57 -9.84
N GLY A 380 -20.35 5.38 -10.38
CA GLY A 380 -20.31 5.12 -11.82
C GLY A 380 -21.23 6.05 -12.60
N GLU A 381 -22.48 6.22 -12.15
CA GLU A 381 -23.46 7.13 -12.76
C GLU A 381 -23.02 8.60 -12.73
N GLU A 382 -22.35 9.03 -11.64
CA GLU A 382 -21.82 10.40 -11.52
C GLU A 382 -20.65 10.62 -12.49
N ILE A 383 -19.78 9.60 -12.66
CA ILE A 383 -18.67 9.63 -13.62
C ILE A 383 -19.20 9.69 -15.06
N GLU A 384 -20.19 8.85 -15.42
CA GLU A 384 -20.84 8.92 -16.75
C GLU A 384 -21.47 10.29 -17.02
N ARG A 385 -22.18 10.85 -16.03
CA ARG A 385 -22.78 12.19 -16.14
C ARG A 385 -21.70 13.26 -16.36
N ALA A 386 -20.58 13.19 -15.62
CA ALA A 386 -19.47 14.10 -15.79
C ALA A 386 -18.84 13.94 -17.18
N GLN A 387 -18.66 12.71 -17.67
CA GLN A 387 -18.15 12.45 -19.03
C GLN A 387 -19.07 13.01 -20.11
N GLN A 388 -20.40 12.82 -19.98
CA GLN A 388 -21.39 13.41 -20.89
C GLN A 388 -21.34 14.94 -20.90
N ASN A 389 -20.98 15.56 -19.79
CA ASN A 389 -20.74 17.01 -19.66
C ASN A 389 -19.36 17.46 -20.19
N GLY A 390 -18.60 16.55 -20.82
CA GLY A 390 -17.32 16.86 -21.47
C GLY A 390 -16.11 16.81 -20.52
N HIS A 391 -16.22 16.26 -19.30
CA HIS A 391 -15.09 16.04 -18.42
C HIS A 391 -14.31 14.77 -18.83
N SER A 392 -12.98 14.89 -18.94
CA SER A 392 -12.12 13.76 -19.26
C SER A 392 -12.02 12.79 -18.06
N LEU A 393 -12.13 11.49 -18.32
CA LEU A 393 -11.99 10.42 -17.32
C LEU A 393 -10.60 10.42 -16.69
N ASN A 394 -9.55 10.80 -17.42
CA ASN A 394 -8.19 10.92 -16.91
C ASN A 394 -8.06 11.92 -15.76
N HIS A 395 -8.98 12.87 -15.65
CA HIS A 395 -9.00 13.87 -14.59
C HIS A 395 -9.87 13.45 -13.40
N MET A 396 -10.40 12.22 -13.39
CA MET A 396 -11.19 11.66 -12.30
C MET A 396 -10.44 10.55 -11.59
N ALA A 397 -10.61 10.46 -10.28
CA ALA A 397 -10.00 9.40 -9.48
C ALA A 397 -10.93 8.88 -8.38
N ILE A 398 -10.89 7.56 -8.18
CA ILE A 398 -11.47 6.87 -7.02
C ILE A 398 -10.31 6.48 -6.10
N LEU A 399 -10.30 7.01 -4.88
CA LEU A 399 -9.23 6.78 -3.91
C LEU A 399 -9.76 5.95 -2.75
N VAL A 400 -9.35 4.70 -2.70
CA VAL A 400 -9.77 3.73 -1.67
C VAL A 400 -8.74 3.62 -0.55
N ARG A 401 -9.20 3.23 0.66
CA ARG A 401 -8.29 2.97 1.77
C ARG A 401 -7.54 1.65 1.61
N ALA A 402 -8.22 0.61 1.16
CA ALA A 402 -7.66 -0.72 0.97
C ALA A 402 -7.96 -1.25 -0.43
N SER A 403 -7.02 -2.00 -0.98
CA SER A 403 -7.08 -2.44 -2.38
C SER A 403 -8.22 -3.42 -2.68
N PHE A 404 -8.77 -4.13 -1.68
CA PHE A 404 -9.92 -5.01 -1.90
C PHE A 404 -11.19 -4.23 -2.30
N GLN A 405 -11.30 -2.95 -1.90
CA GLN A 405 -12.44 -2.10 -2.27
C GLN A 405 -12.51 -1.81 -3.78
N MET A 406 -11.41 -1.96 -4.53
CA MET A 406 -11.35 -1.62 -5.95
C MET A 406 -12.27 -2.50 -6.80
N ARG A 407 -12.46 -3.76 -6.42
CA ARG A 407 -13.22 -4.75 -7.19
C ARG A 407 -14.64 -4.28 -7.55
N GLU A 408 -15.38 -3.74 -6.59
CA GLU A 408 -16.75 -3.26 -6.82
C GLU A 408 -16.81 -2.21 -7.94
N PHE A 409 -15.81 -1.33 -7.99
CA PHE A 409 -15.69 -0.32 -9.04
C PHE A 409 -15.24 -0.92 -10.36
N GLU A 410 -14.29 -1.86 -10.35
CA GLU A 410 -13.80 -2.55 -11.54
C GLU A 410 -14.96 -3.32 -12.21
N ASP A 411 -15.71 -4.14 -11.46
CA ASP A 411 -16.88 -4.89 -11.95
C ASP A 411 -17.95 -3.94 -12.49
N ARG A 412 -18.22 -2.83 -11.78
CA ARG A 412 -19.21 -1.85 -12.25
C ARG A 412 -18.79 -1.17 -13.55
N PHE A 413 -17.53 -0.78 -13.68
CA PHE A 413 -17.04 -0.08 -14.87
C PHE A 413 -17.00 -0.98 -16.10
N VAL A 414 -16.68 -2.27 -15.92
CA VAL A 414 -16.82 -3.25 -17.01
C VAL A 414 -18.28 -3.35 -17.46
N THR A 415 -19.23 -3.41 -16.53
CA THR A 415 -20.66 -3.46 -16.84
C THR A 415 -21.15 -2.20 -17.58
N LEU A 416 -20.64 -1.03 -17.25
CA LEU A 416 -20.96 0.24 -17.88
C LEU A 416 -20.19 0.49 -19.18
N GLY A 417 -19.14 -0.29 -19.49
CA GLY A 417 -18.21 -0.02 -20.59
C GLY A 417 -17.35 1.23 -20.36
N LEU A 418 -17.17 1.66 -19.10
CA LEU A 418 -16.28 2.77 -18.73
C LEU A 418 -14.83 2.31 -18.67
N ASN A 419 -13.97 3.04 -19.37
CA ASN A 419 -12.53 2.78 -19.29
C ASN A 419 -11.99 3.17 -17.91
N TYR A 420 -11.19 2.28 -17.32
CA TYR A 420 -10.52 2.55 -16.04
C TYR A 420 -9.09 1.99 -16.04
N ARG A 421 -8.26 2.53 -15.14
CA ARG A 421 -6.92 2.00 -14.87
C ARG A 421 -6.65 1.92 -13.37
N VAL A 422 -6.01 0.85 -12.94
CA VAL A 422 -5.54 0.69 -11.55
C VAL A 422 -4.10 1.17 -11.45
N ILE A 423 -3.86 2.14 -10.55
CA ILE A 423 -2.52 2.72 -10.33
C ILE A 423 -1.91 2.17 -9.04
N GLY A 424 -0.67 1.68 -9.15
CA GLY A 424 0.11 1.22 -8.00
C GLY A 424 -0.09 -0.25 -7.61
N GLY A 425 -0.68 -1.04 -8.50
CA GLY A 425 -0.83 -2.48 -8.29
C GLY A 425 -1.55 -3.16 -9.46
N PRO A 426 -1.56 -4.49 -9.49
CA PRO A 426 -2.36 -5.24 -10.45
C PRO A 426 -3.86 -5.01 -10.18
N ARG A 427 -4.67 -5.14 -11.23
CA ARG A 427 -6.13 -5.21 -11.11
C ARG A 427 -6.51 -6.34 -10.15
N PHE A 428 -7.72 -6.29 -9.62
CA PHE A 428 -8.15 -7.28 -8.63
C PHE A 428 -7.96 -8.72 -9.13
N TYR A 429 -8.44 -9.03 -10.33
CA TYR A 429 -8.33 -10.38 -10.89
C TYR A 429 -6.95 -10.77 -11.42
N GLU A 430 -6.00 -9.82 -11.54
CA GLU A 430 -4.61 -10.07 -11.91
C GLU A 430 -3.72 -10.43 -10.71
N ARG A 431 -4.20 -10.26 -9.48
CA ARG A 431 -3.47 -10.58 -8.27
C ARG A 431 -3.15 -12.06 -8.21
N MET A 432 -1.95 -12.37 -7.72
CA MET A 432 -1.43 -13.74 -7.70
C MET A 432 -2.39 -14.72 -7.03
N GLU A 433 -2.86 -14.36 -5.82
CA GLU A 433 -3.77 -15.21 -5.04
C GLU A 433 -5.11 -15.42 -5.73
N ILE A 434 -5.60 -14.44 -6.47
CA ILE A 434 -6.84 -14.54 -7.24
C ILE A 434 -6.63 -15.37 -8.50
N ARG A 435 -5.53 -15.15 -9.23
CA ARG A 435 -5.19 -15.96 -10.41
C ARG A 435 -5.00 -17.43 -10.11
N ASP A 436 -4.41 -17.76 -8.94
CA ASP A 436 -4.28 -19.14 -8.49
C ASP A 436 -5.65 -19.74 -8.15
N ALA A 437 -6.49 -19.03 -7.40
CA ALA A 437 -7.85 -19.45 -7.10
C ALA A 437 -8.68 -19.65 -8.38
N MET A 438 -8.62 -18.70 -9.30
CA MET A 438 -9.28 -18.80 -10.61
C MET A 438 -8.80 -19.99 -11.42
N ALA A 439 -7.49 -20.33 -11.36
CA ALA A 439 -6.95 -21.47 -12.04
C ALA A 439 -7.55 -22.79 -11.51
N TYR A 440 -7.75 -22.91 -10.18
CA TYR A 440 -8.48 -24.05 -9.61
C TYR A 440 -9.90 -24.15 -10.18
N LEU A 441 -10.64 -23.07 -10.18
CA LEU A 441 -12.03 -23.04 -10.68
C LEU A 441 -12.11 -23.34 -12.18
N ARG A 442 -11.15 -22.82 -12.97
CA ARG A 442 -11.07 -23.08 -14.41
C ARG A 442 -10.84 -24.55 -14.73
N VAL A 443 -9.92 -25.22 -14.02
CA VAL A 443 -9.65 -26.67 -14.22
C VAL A 443 -10.88 -27.52 -13.87
N VAL A 444 -11.68 -27.11 -12.87
CA VAL A 444 -12.93 -27.81 -12.52
C VAL A 444 -13.95 -27.71 -13.66
N VAL A 445 -14.09 -26.53 -14.26
CA VAL A 445 -15.04 -26.32 -15.37
C VAL A 445 -14.49 -26.88 -16.69
N GLN A 446 -13.19 -26.68 -16.93
CA GLN A 446 -12.52 -27.10 -18.17
C GLN A 446 -11.22 -27.85 -17.88
N PRO A 447 -11.27 -29.19 -17.75
CA PRO A 447 -10.08 -29.99 -17.44
C PRO A 447 -9.00 -29.97 -18.53
N ALA A 448 -9.31 -29.46 -19.71
CA ALA A 448 -8.37 -29.30 -20.81
C ALA A 448 -7.54 -28.00 -20.73
N ASP A 449 -7.71 -27.19 -19.68
CA ASP A 449 -6.94 -25.95 -19.46
C ASP A 449 -5.57 -26.29 -18.84
N ASP A 450 -4.63 -26.60 -19.71
CA ASP A 450 -3.27 -27.00 -19.32
C ASP A 450 -2.52 -25.91 -18.56
N LEU A 451 -2.71 -24.64 -18.93
CA LEU A 451 -2.04 -23.52 -18.27
C LEU A 451 -2.57 -23.30 -16.84
N ALA A 452 -3.86 -23.44 -16.64
CA ALA A 452 -4.47 -23.35 -15.32
C ALA A 452 -3.99 -24.54 -14.45
N PHE A 453 -3.97 -25.74 -15.00
CA PHE A 453 -3.51 -26.94 -14.28
C PHE A 453 -2.03 -26.86 -13.90
N GLU A 454 -1.16 -26.42 -14.80
CA GLU A 454 0.27 -26.20 -14.53
C GLU A 454 0.48 -25.22 -13.39
N ARG A 455 -0.28 -24.15 -13.37
CA ARG A 455 -0.18 -23.10 -12.36
C ARG A 455 -0.44 -23.63 -10.94
N ILE A 456 -1.40 -24.53 -10.78
CA ILE A 456 -1.90 -24.94 -9.46
C ILE A 456 -1.43 -26.31 -9.00
N ILE A 457 -0.83 -27.12 -9.86
CA ILE A 457 -0.45 -28.52 -9.56
C ILE A 457 0.49 -28.63 -8.35
N ASN A 458 1.33 -27.62 -8.11
CA ASN A 458 2.24 -27.54 -6.97
C ASN A 458 2.03 -26.29 -6.09
N THR A 459 0.86 -25.71 -6.14
CA THR A 459 0.44 -24.56 -5.32
C THR A 459 -0.86 -24.91 -4.59
N PRO A 460 -0.85 -25.22 -3.29
CA PRO A 460 0.28 -25.29 -2.33
C PRO A 460 1.34 -26.33 -2.69
N LYS A 461 2.52 -26.22 -2.06
CA LYS A 461 3.65 -27.15 -2.34
C LYS A 461 3.28 -28.60 -1.99
N ARG A 462 3.25 -29.46 -3.00
CA ARG A 462 2.91 -30.89 -2.89
C ARG A 462 4.10 -31.81 -3.19
N GLY A 463 5.29 -31.22 -3.41
CA GLY A 463 6.50 -31.99 -3.74
C GLY A 463 6.57 -32.46 -5.21
N LEU A 464 5.75 -31.86 -6.06
CA LEU A 464 5.77 -32.08 -7.50
C LEU A 464 6.71 -31.05 -8.13
N GLY A 465 7.95 -31.44 -8.38
CA GLY A 465 8.97 -30.57 -8.95
C GLY A 465 9.03 -30.64 -10.48
N ASP A 466 9.94 -29.83 -11.07
CA ASP A 466 10.12 -29.68 -12.52
C ASP A 466 10.31 -31.01 -13.27
N ALA A 467 10.96 -32.00 -12.66
CA ALA A 467 11.14 -33.34 -13.26
C ALA A 467 9.79 -34.02 -13.49
N THR A 468 8.87 -33.95 -12.51
CA THR A 468 7.53 -34.54 -12.65
C THR A 468 6.72 -33.80 -13.73
N LEU A 469 6.79 -32.47 -13.76
CA LEU A 469 6.14 -31.67 -14.78
C LEU A 469 6.65 -32.01 -16.19
N ARG A 470 7.97 -32.17 -16.38
CA ARG A 470 8.54 -32.58 -17.67
C ARG A 470 7.99 -33.93 -18.14
N THR A 471 7.95 -34.92 -17.25
CA THR A 471 7.39 -36.27 -17.56
C THR A 471 5.90 -36.15 -17.97
N LEU A 472 5.12 -35.30 -17.30
CA LEU A 472 3.74 -35.07 -17.66
C LEU A 472 3.61 -34.41 -19.05
N TYR A 473 4.43 -33.39 -19.36
CA TYR A 473 4.45 -32.74 -20.67
C TYR A 473 4.86 -33.71 -21.80
N GLU A 474 5.87 -34.54 -21.56
CA GLU A 474 6.31 -35.56 -22.52
C GLU A 474 5.17 -36.57 -22.81
N SER A 475 4.48 -37.01 -21.75
CA SER A 475 3.33 -37.93 -21.88
C SER A 475 2.15 -37.28 -22.59
N ALA A 476 1.83 -36.02 -22.25
CA ALA A 476 0.74 -35.27 -22.88
C ALA A 476 0.98 -35.04 -24.37
N ARG A 477 2.20 -34.63 -24.75
CA ARG A 477 2.60 -34.41 -26.15
C ARG A 477 2.60 -35.70 -26.95
N ALA A 478 3.16 -36.76 -26.39
CA ALA A 478 3.25 -38.06 -27.10
C ALA A 478 1.86 -38.63 -27.42
N ARG A 479 0.84 -38.33 -26.61
CA ARG A 479 -0.52 -38.86 -26.78
C ARG A 479 -1.51 -37.79 -27.34
N THR A 480 -1.07 -36.55 -27.53
CA THR A 480 -1.88 -35.42 -27.97
C THR A 480 -3.16 -35.24 -27.09
N ILE A 481 -2.99 -35.32 -25.77
CA ILE A 481 -4.05 -35.20 -24.78
C ILE A 481 -3.72 -34.06 -23.79
N PRO A 482 -4.77 -33.46 -23.15
CA PRO A 482 -4.56 -32.44 -22.13
C PRO A 482 -3.71 -32.94 -20.94
N LEU A 483 -3.00 -32.00 -20.29
CA LEU A 483 -2.08 -32.30 -19.20
C LEU A 483 -2.76 -33.01 -18.01
N PHE A 484 -4.00 -32.60 -17.68
CA PHE A 484 -4.83 -33.25 -16.66
C PHE A 484 -5.11 -34.72 -17.01
N SER A 485 -5.45 -35.00 -18.27
CA SER A 485 -5.70 -36.37 -18.77
C SER A 485 -4.41 -37.21 -18.79
N ALA A 486 -3.28 -36.60 -19.13
CA ALA A 486 -1.98 -37.24 -19.07
C ALA A 486 -1.61 -37.57 -17.62
N ALA A 487 -1.87 -36.63 -16.68
CA ALA A 487 -1.67 -36.86 -15.25
C ALA A 487 -2.55 -38.01 -14.74
N ALA A 488 -3.82 -38.10 -15.15
CA ALA A 488 -4.73 -39.19 -14.80
C ALA A 488 -4.30 -40.53 -15.37
N ALA A 489 -3.63 -40.56 -16.52
CA ALA A 489 -3.11 -41.81 -17.11
C ALA A 489 -1.78 -42.26 -16.46
N ILE A 490 -0.87 -41.31 -16.16
CA ILE A 490 0.47 -41.66 -15.67
C ILE A 490 0.46 -42.14 -14.22
N ILE A 491 -0.53 -41.73 -13.39
CA ILE A 491 -0.69 -42.23 -12.02
C ILE A 491 -0.97 -43.71 -11.93
N GLU A 492 -1.46 -44.33 -13.03
CA GLU A 492 -1.68 -45.76 -13.13
C GLU A 492 -0.45 -46.55 -13.61
N THR A 493 0.67 -45.85 -13.84
CA THR A 493 1.95 -46.43 -14.26
C THR A 493 3.01 -46.22 -13.21
N ASP A 494 4.16 -46.92 -13.36
CA ASP A 494 5.29 -46.83 -12.44
C ASP A 494 6.36 -45.77 -12.89
N GLU A 495 6.02 -44.93 -13.84
CA GLU A 495 6.95 -43.90 -14.38
C GLU A 495 7.31 -42.83 -13.36
N LEU A 496 6.39 -42.51 -12.45
CA LEU A 496 6.63 -41.56 -11.39
C LEU A 496 7.12 -42.21 -10.11
N LYS A 497 7.96 -41.48 -9.37
CA LYS A 497 8.37 -41.90 -8.02
C LYS A 497 7.13 -42.05 -7.12
N PRO A 498 7.10 -43.04 -6.19
CA PRO A 498 5.91 -43.33 -5.38
C PRO A 498 5.31 -42.13 -4.67
N LYS A 499 6.14 -41.24 -4.09
CA LYS A 499 5.68 -40.00 -3.41
C LYS A 499 5.02 -39.02 -4.36
N ALA A 500 5.63 -38.78 -5.53
CA ALA A 500 5.05 -37.86 -6.54
C ALA A 500 3.77 -38.45 -7.14
N ARG A 501 3.72 -39.78 -7.39
CA ARG A 501 2.53 -40.47 -7.88
C ARG A 501 1.37 -40.39 -6.88
N SER A 502 1.63 -40.60 -5.59
CA SER A 502 0.61 -40.46 -4.54
C SER A 502 0.06 -39.03 -4.43
N ALA A 503 0.94 -38.01 -4.45
CA ALA A 503 0.51 -36.60 -4.42
C ALA A 503 -0.30 -36.25 -5.67
N LEU A 504 0.12 -36.68 -6.84
CA LEU A 504 -0.61 -36.42 -8.09
C LEU A 504 -1.97 -37.12 -8.12
N ARG A 505 -2.03 -38.37 -7.59
CA ARG A 505 -3.28 -39.13 -7.47
C ARG A 505 -4.29 -38.38 -6.61
N SER A 506 -3.89 -37.90 -5.43
CA SER A 506 -4.76 -37.14 -4.55
C SER A 506 -5.35 -35.91 -5.27
N ILE A 507 -4.52 -35.14 -6.00
CA ILE A 507 -4.98 -33.97 -6.76
C ILE A 507 -6.03 -34.37 -7.82
N ILE A 508 -5.77 -35.41 -8.59
CA ILE A 508 -6.69 -35.87 -9.66
C ILE A 508 -8.02 -36.35 -9.06
N GLU A 509 -7.97 -37.06 -7.92
CA GLU A 509 -9.16 -37.52 -7.20
C GLU A 509 -9.99 -36.33 -6.67
N ASP A 510 -9.32 -35.30 -6.10
CA ASP A 510 -9.97 -34.08 -5.64
C ASP A 510 -10.67 -33.34 -6.79
N PHE A 511 -10.00 -33.14 -7.93
CA PHE A 511 -10.60 -32.50 -9.08
C PHE A 511 -11.80 -33.29 -9.62
N ARG A 512 -11.73 -34.61 -9.71
CA ARG A 512 -12.87 -35.45 -10.11
C ARG A 512 -14.06 -35.33 -9.15
N ARG A 513 -13.78 -35.26 -7.86
CA ARG A 513 -14.81 -35.03 -6.84
C ARG A 513 -15.48 -33.66 -7.05
N TRP A 514 -14.71 -32.58 -7.18
CA TRP A 514 -15.26 -31.23 -7.41
C TRP A 514 -16.03 -31.11 -8.74
N GLN A 515 -15.59 -31.74 -9.80
CA GLN A 515 -16.30 -31.83 -11.07
C GLN A 515 -17.66 -32.53 -10.91
N ASN A 516 -17.74 -33.58 -10.12
CA ASN A 516 -18.98 -34.26 -9.80
C ASN A 516 -19.93 -33.41 -8.93
N MET A 517 -19.40 -32.50 -8.14
CA MET A 517 -20.19 -31.57 -7.32
C MET A 517 -20.73 -30.39 -8.12
N LEU A 518 -20.10 -30.00 -9.22
CA LEU A 518 -20.40 -28.83 -10.03
C LEU A 518 -21.90 -28.70 -10.43
N PRO A 519 -22.64 -29.78 -10.82
CA PRO A 519 -24.06 -29.67 -11.18
C PRO A 519 -25.01 -29.51 -9.99
N TYR A 520 -24.58 -29.85 -8.76
CA TYR A 520 -25.47 -30.00 -7.61
C TYR A 520 -25.16 -29.04 -6.45
N THR A 521 -23.99 -28.40 -6.47
CA THR A 521 -23.53 -27.51 -5.38
C THR A 521 -23.55 -26.08 -5.86
N PRO A 522 -24.09 -25.12 -5.08
CA PRO A 522 -24.00 -23.71 -5.41
C PRO A 522 -22.54 -23.32 -5.68
N HIS A 523 -22.31 -22.56 -6.74
CA HIS A 523 -20.95 -22.25 -7.23
C HIS A 523 -20.07 -21.54 -6.20
N ARG A 524 -20.66 -20.74 -5.31
CA ARG A 524 -19.96 -20.13 -4.17
C ARG A 524 -19.45 -21.20 -3.18
N GLU A 525 -20.35 -22.09 -2.73
CA GLU A 525 -20.00 -23.16 -1.79
C GLU A 525 -18.98 -24.12 -2.39
N LEU A 526 -19.10 -24.38 -3.69
CA LEU A 526 -18.13 -25.18 -4.42
C LEU A 526 -16.76 -24.51 -4.43
N ALA A 527 -16.68 -23.19 -4.68
CA ALA A 527 -15.42 -22.46 -4.67
C ALA A 527 -14.78 -22.45 -3.27
N GLU A 528 -15.55 -22.23 -2.21
CA GLU A 528 -15.09 -22.33 -0.82
C GLU A 528 -14.50 -23.73 -0.56
N THR A 529 -15.25 -24.77 -0.91
CA THR A 529 -14.81 -26.18 -0.75
C THR A 529 -13.51 -26.48 -1.50
N ILE A 530 -13.39 -26.01 -2.76
CA ILE A 530 -12.19 -26.22 -3.57
C ILE A 530 -10.96 -25.57 -2.91
N LEU A 531 -11.09 -24.31 -2.47
CA LEU A 531 -9.97 -23.59 -1.86
C LEU A 531 -9.58 -24.13 -0.48
N GLU A 532 -10.53 -24.66 0.28
CA GLU A 532 -10.27 -25.30 1.57
C GLU A 532 -9.64 -26.69 1.39
N ASP A 533 -10.28 -27.57 0.60
CA ASP A 533 -9.84 -28.95 0.37
C ASP A 533 -8.45 -29.02 -0.29
N SER A 534 -8.18 -28.11 -1.25
CA SER A 534 -6.88 -27.99 -1.89
C SER A 534 -5.75 -27.57 -0.93
N GLY A 535 -6.10 -27.05 0.24
CA GLY A 535 -5.17 -26.46 1.21
C GLY A 535 -4.71 -25.05 0.82
N TYR A 536 -5.33 -24.43 -0.18
CA TYR A 536 -4.92 -23.11 -0.67
C TYR A 536 -5.20 -22.00 0.35
N THR A 537 -6.37 -22.02 0.96
CA THR A 537 -6.74 -21.09 2.06
C THR A 537 -5.83 -21.32 3.28
N ALA A 538 -5.61 -22.58 3.67
CA ALA A 538 -4.71 -22.92 4.78
C ALA A 538 -3.28 -22.43 4.57
N MET A 539 -2.76 -22.49 3.33
CA MET A 539 -1.43 -21.98 2.98
C MET A 539 -1.29 -20.49 3.32
N TRP A 540 -2.32 -19.68 3.04
CA TRP A 540 -2.30 -18.24 3.36
C TRP A 540 -2.59 -17.95 4.83
N GLN A 541 -3.35 -18.81 5.54
CA GLN A 541 -3.57 -18.71 6.97
C GLN A 541 -2.30 -19.01 7.78
N GLU A 542 -1.47 -19.93 7.28
CA GLU A 542 -0.18 -20.28 7.86
C GLU A 542 0.93 -19.27 7.51
N ASP A 543 0.75 -18.50 6.42
CA ASP A 543 1.71 -17.48 5.99
C ASP A 543 1.66 -16.28 6.94
N ARG A 544 2.80 -16.02 7.61
CA ARG A 544 2.96 -14.89 8.55
C ARG A 544 3.43 -13.60 7.88
N SER A 545 3.38 -13.52 6.56
CA SER A 545 3.73 -12.31 5.84
C SER A 545 2.69 -11.20 6.08
N PRO A 546 3.09 -9.92 6.05
CA PRO A 546 2.17 -8.79 6.22
C PRO A 546 1.06 -8.75 5.17
N GLU A 547 1.32 -9.33 4.00
CA GLU A 547 0.38 -9.37 2.89
C GLU A 547 -0.63 -10.52 3.01
N ALA A 548 -0.35 -11.56 3.81
CA ALA A 548 -1.22 -12.72 3.93
C ALA A 548 -2.65 -12.38 4.38
N PRO A 549 -2.89 -11.50 5.36
CA PRO A 549 -4.25 -11.07 5.70
C PRO A 549 -4.98 -10.42 4.54
N THR A 550 -4.29 -9.55 3.79
CA THR A 550 -4.87 -8.89 2.60
C THR A 550 -5.19 -9.89 1.50
N ARG A 551 -4.35 -10.90 1.28
CA ARG A 551 -4.61 -11.95 0.30
C ARG A 551 -5.81 -12.81 0.69
N LEU A 552 -5.95 -13.14 1.97
CA LEU A 552 -7.14 -13.84 2.48
C LEU A 552 -8.41 -13.01 2.31
N GLU A 553 -8.35 -11.69 2.55
CA GLU A 553 -9.48 -10.80 2.29
C GLU A 553 -9.81 -10.73 0.79
N ASN A 554 -8.81 -10.70 -0.09
CA ASN A 554 -9.02 -10.75 -1.54
C ASN A 554 -9.71 -12.06 -1.97
N LEU A 555 -9.31 -13.21 -1.42
CA LEU A 555 -9.96 -14.50 -1.70
C LEU A 555 -11.41 -14.52 -1.22
N LYS A 556 -11.69 -14.03 -0.02
CA LYS A 556 -13.06 -13.91 0.49
C LYS A 556 -13.90 -13.00 -0.39
N GLU A 557 -13.32 -11.89 -0.84
CA GLU A 557 -13.99 -10.93 -1.70
C GLU A 557 -14.30 -11.53 -3.09
N MET A 558 -13.36 -12.30 -3.67
CA MET A 558 -13.63 -13.06 -4.89
C MET A 558 -14.82 -14.02 -4.73
N ILE A 559 -14.82 -14.81 -3.64
CA ILE A 559 -15.91 -15.75 -3.37
C ILE A 559 -17.25 -15.02 -3.20
N ARG A 560 -17.27 -13.86 -2.56
CA ARG A 560 -18.47 -13.03 -2.43
C ARG A 560 -18.99 -12.54 -3.77
N SER A 561 -18.07 -12.13 -4.66
CA SER A 561 -18.47 -11.65 -5.99
C SER A 561 -19.25 -12.68 -6.79
N MET A 562 -18.97 -13.96 -6.55
CA MET A 562 -19.66 -15.05 -7.25
C MET A 562 -21.17 -15.10 -6.99
N GLU A 563 -21.65 -14.55 -5.86
CA GLU A 563 -23.09 -14.49 -5.55
C GLU A 563 -23.92 -13.70 -6.58
N GLN A 564 -23.29 -12.82 -7.33
CA GLN A 564 -23.94 -11.97 -8.34
C GLN A 564 -24.17 -12.71 -9.67
N PHE A 565 -23.62 -13.91 -9.82
CA PHE A 565 -23.66 -14.68 -11.06
C PHE A 565 -24.54 -15.92 -10.92
N GLU A 566 -25.16 -16.33 -12.02
CA GLU A 566 -26.06 -17.50 -12.05
C GLU A 566 -25.29 -18.82 -11.96
N SER A 567 -24.02 -18.85 -12.41
CA SER A 567 -23.19 -20.05 -12.47
C SER A 567 -21.71 -19.73 -12.39
N LEU A 568 -20.89 -20.75 -12.06
CA LEU A 568 -19.44 -20.65 -12.11
C LEU A 568 -18.94 -20.27 -13.51
N HIS A 569 -19.59 -20.75 -14.55
CA HIS A 569 -19.21 -20.45 -15.94
C HIS A 569 -19.41 -18.97 -16.27
N SER A 570 -20.56 -18.39 -15.93
CA SER A 570 -20.83 -16.96 -16.17
C SER A 570 -19.90 -16.05 -15.35
N PHE A 571 -19.50 -16.45 -14.15
CA PHE A 571 -18.48 -15.76 -13.38
C PHE A 571 -17.10 -15.77 -14.08
N LEU A 572 -16.68 -16.96 -14.55
CA LEU A 572 -15.38 -17.10 -15.25
C LEU A 572 -15.33 -16.29 -16.56
N GLU A 573 -16.44 -16.27 -17.33
CA GLU A 573 -16.56 -15.45 -18.53
C GLU A 573 -16.46 -13.95 -18.20
N HIS A 574 -17.18 -13.49 -17.16
CA HIS A 574 -17.10 -12.10 -16.73
C HIS A 574 -15.67 -11.71 -16.36
N VAL A 575 -14.98 -12.52 -15.56
CA VAL A 575 -13.58 -12.26 -15.17
C VAL A 575 -12.67 -12.22 -16.40
N ALA A 576 -12.87 -13.08 -17.39
CA ALA A 576 -12.10 -13.06 -18.63
C ALA A 576 -12.28 -11.73 -19.38
N LEU A 577 -13.51 -11.19 -19.44
CA LEU A 577 -13.79 -9.88 -20.05
C LEU A 577 -13.13 -8.73 -19.28
N VAL A 578 -13.17 -8.77 -17.93
CA VAL A 578 -12.50 -7.76 -17.08
C VAL A 578 -10.99 -7.76 -17.32
N MET A 579 -10.40 -8.95 -17.48
CA MET A 579 -8.95 -9.07 -17.69
C MET A 579 -8.51 -8.67 -19.11
N ASP A 580 -9.39 -8.81 -20.08
CA ASP A 580 -9.10 -8.52 -21.50
C ASP A 580 -9.25 -7.02 -21.85
N ALA A 581 -9.88 -6.22 -20.97
CA ALA A 581 -9.98 -4.78 -21.11
C ALA A 581 -8.57 -4.15 -21.12
N GLU A 582 -8.10 -3.78 -22.31
CA GLU A 582 -6.72 -3.41 -22.63
C GLU A 582 -6.16 -2.28 -21.74
N ASN A 583 -4.91 -2.47 -21.26
CA ASN A 583 -4.08 -1.43 -20.66
C ASN A 583 -3.53 -0.45 -21.71
N ASN A 584 -4.40 0.32 -22.35
CA ASN A 584 -3.95 1.39 -23.22
C ASN A 584 -3.64 2.64 -22.37
N GLU A 585 -2.36 2.90 -22.11
CA GLU A 585 -1.92 4.09 -21.34
C GLU A 585 -2.40 5.41 -21.95
N ASN A 586 -2.73 5.43 -23.23
CA ASN A 586 -3.20 6.59 -23.98
C ASN A 586 -4.73 6.73 -24.03
N THR A 587 -5.48 5.81 -23.42
CA THR A 587 -6.96 5.86 -23.42
C THR A 587 -7.44 6.78 -22.29
N ASP A 588 -8.48 7.56 -22.55
CA ASP A 588 -9.15 8.33 -21.51
C ASP A 588 -9.84 7.36 -20.53
N ALA A 589 -9.38 7.31 -19.28
CA ALA A 589 -9.77 6.30 -18.32
C ALA A 589 -9.79 6.83 -16.88
N VAL A 590 -10.75 6.38 -16.07
CA VAL A 590 -10.84 6.71 -14.65
C VAL A 590 -9.69 6.05 -13.87
N ASN A 591 -9.09 6.80 -12.96
CA ASN A 591 -7.99 6.32 -12.15
C ASN A 591 -8.51 5.71 -10.85
N ILE A 592 -8.22 4.44 -10.58
CA ILE A 592 -8.55 3.75 -9.33
C ILE A 592 -7.23 3.45 -8.60
N MET A 593 -7.12 3.88 -7.34
CA MET A 593 -5.89 3.66 -6.56
C MET A 593 -6.15 3.75 -5.07
N THR A 594 -5.16 3.32 -4.27
CA THR A 594 -5.20 3.57 -2.83
C THR A 594 -4.85 5.02 -2.51
N LEU A 595 -5.32 5.52 -1.37
CA LEU A 595 -4.97 6.84 -0.84
C LEU A 595 -3.45 7.04 -0.75
N HIS A 596 -2.69 6.02 -0.38
CA HIS A 596 -1.23 6.07 -0.34
C HIS A 596 -0.61 6.27 -1.72
N SER A 597 -1.13 5.58 -2.74
CA SER A 597 -0.65 5.70 -4.13
C SER A 597 -0.99 7.06 -4.75
N ALA A 598 -2.00 7.74 -4.21
CA ALA A 598 -2.43 9.05 -4.68
C ALA A 598 -1.52 10.21 -4.21
N LYS A 599 -0.58 9.94 -3.28
CA LYS A 599 0.36 10.97 -2.83
C LYS A 599 1.19 11.49 -4.00
N GLY A 600 1.27 12.82 -4.14
CA GLY A 600 1.94 13.49 -5.27
C GLY A 600 1.07 13.69 -6.51
N LEU A 601 -0.04 12.96 -6.66
CA LEU A 601 -0.98 13.12 -7.77
C LEU A 601 -2.06 14.18 -7.48
N GLU A 602 -2.84 14.54 -8.53
CA GLU A 602 -3.92 15.52 -8.42
C GLU A 602 -4.93 15.33 -9.56
N PHE A 603 -6.23 15.47 -9.24
CA PHE A 603 -7.33 15.22 -10.15
C PHE A 603 -8.36 16.35 -10.05
N GLU A 604 -9.14 16.59 -11.11
CA GLU A 604 -10.22 17.58 -11.06
C GLU A 604 -11.35 17.12 -10.15
N THR A 605 -11.74 15.85 -10.28
CA THR A 605 -12.78 15.22 -9.47
C THR A 605 -12.21 14.02 -8.71
N VAL A 606 -12.49 13.94 -7.41
CA VAL A 606 -12.05 12.84 -6.55
C VAL A 606 -13.25 12.26 -5.81
N PHE A 607 -13.35 10.93 -5.86
CA PHE A 607 -14.30 10.13 -5.09
C PHE A 607 -13.55 9.39 -3.98
N LEU A 608 -14.04 9.52 -2.75
CA LEU A 608 -13.48 8.90 -1.54
C LEU A 608 -14.52 7.94 -0.93
N PRO A 609 -14.61 6.70 -1.43
CA PRO A 609 -15.55 5.71 -0.89
C PRO A 609 -15.06 5.07 0.40
N GLY A 610 -16.00 4.49 1.16
CA GLY A 610 -15.70 3.67 2.31
C GLY A 610 -15.25 4.44 3.55
N TRP A 611 -15.82 5.64 3.82
CA TRP A 611 -15.55 6.39 5.03
C TRP A 611 -16.36 5.84 6.21
N GLU A 612 -15.91 4.69 6.76
CA GLU A 612 -16.57 3.92 7.80
C GLU A 612 -15.58 3.49 8.88
N GLU A 613 -16.04 3.42 10.14
CA GLU A 613 -15.25 2.92 11.27
C GLU A 613 -14.73 1.50 11.01
N GLY A 614 -13.46 1.28 11.31
CA GLY A 614 -12.78 -0.01 11.09
C GLY A 614 -12.22 -0.18 9.67
N LEU A 615 -12.79 0.53 8.68
CA LEU A 615 -12.28 0.59 7.32
C LEU A 615 -11.43 1.84 7.10
N PHE A 616 -11.95 3.01 7.45
CA PHE A 616 -11.22 4.27 7.43
C PHE A 616 -11.73 5.22 8.52
N PRO A 617 -11.01 5.37 9.68
CA PRO A 617 -9.67 4.83 9.96
C PRO A 617 -9.62 3.31 10.04
N HIS A 618 -8.49 2.73 9.59
CA HIS A 618 -8.33 1.28 9.54
C HIS A 618 -8.11 0.71 10.95
N GLN A 619 -8.89 -0.33 11.33
CA GLN A 619 -8.89 -0.88 12.68
C GLN A 619 -7.49 -1.29 13.16
N ARG A 620 -6.71 -1.94 12.30
CA ARG A 620 -5.34 -2.35 12.64
C ARG A 620 -4.43 -1.18 13.01
N SER A 621 -4.57 -0.03 12.32
CA SER A 621 -3.78 1.17 12.64
C SER A 621 -4.12 1.71 14.03
N LEU A 622 -5.39 1.58 14.44
CA LEU A 622 -5.85 1.95 15.78
C LEU A 622 -5.34 0.99 16.85
N ASP A 623 -5.38 -0.31 16.58
CA ASP A 623 -4.99 -1.37 17.53
C ASP A 623 -3.46 -1.37 17.78
N GLU A 624 -2.65 -1.21 16.73
CA GLU A 624 -1.20 -1.24 16.81
C GLU A 624 -0.60 0.13 17.21
N GLY A 625 -1.14 1.23 16.68
CA GLY A 625 -0.58 2.58 16.83
C GLY A 625 -1.31 3.47 17.83
N GLY A 626 -2.49 3.07 18.31
CA GLY A 626 -3.30 3.88 19.21
C GLY A 626 -3.55 5.29 18.67
N ARG A 627 -3.21 6.32 19.47
CA ARG A 627 -3.37 7.72 19.06
C ARG A 627 -2.51 8.08 17.84
N LEU A 628 -1.26 7.63 17.80
CA LEU A 628 -0.35 7.93 16.68
C LEU A 628 -0.85 7.29 15.38
N GLY A 629 -1.41 6.07 15.46
CA GLY A 629 -2.05 5.42 14.33
C GLY A 629 -3.27 6.19 13.81
N LEU A 630 -4.11 6.71 14.73
CA LEU A 630 -5.25 7.57 14.35
C LEU A 630 -4.77 8.86 13.68
N GLU A 631 -3.71 9.49 14.18
CA GLU A 631 -3.15 10.70 13.59
C GLU A 631 -2.56 10.45 12.21
N GLU A 632 -1.96 9.27 11.96
CA GLU A 632 -1.49 8.88 10.63
C GLU A 632 -2.66 8.63 9.67
N GLU A 633 -3.71 7.92 10.09
CA GLU A 633 -4.94 7.75 9.29
C GLU A 633 -5.59 9.10 8.96
N ARG A 634 -5.57 10.07 9.89
CA ARG A 634 -6.08 11.43 9.63
C ARG A 634 -5.21 12.19 8.61
N ARG A 635 -3.87 12.03 8.64
CA ARG A 635 -3.00 12.56 7.58
C ARG A 635 -3.30 11.90 6.23
N LEU A 636 -3.62 10.60 6.23
CA LEU A 636 -4.02 9.90 5.01
C LEU A 636 -5.35 10.45 4.46
N ALA A 637 -6.32 10.72 5.32
CA ALA A 637 -7.57 11.39 4.94
C ALA A 637 -7.29 12.80 4.38
N TYR A 638 -6.45 13.59 5.04
CA TYR A 638 -6.01 14.90 4.56
C TYR A 638 -5.34 14.81 3.18
N VAL A 639 -4.49 13.80 2.94
CA VAL A 639 -3.90 13.54 1.62
C VAL A 639 -5.00 13.28 0.61
N GLY A 640 -5.98 12.43 0.90
CA GLY A 640 -7.10 12.13 0.00
C GLY A 640 -7.90 13.37 -0.38
N LEU A 641 -8.35 14.15 0.60
CA LEU A 641 -9.10 15.38 0.39
C LEU A 641 -8.34 16.37 -0.51
N THR A 642 -7.04 16.54 -0.27
CA THR A 642 -6.18 17.50 -0.99
C THR A 642 -5.72 17.03 -2.37
N ARG A 643 -6.18 15.84 -2.86
CA ARG A 643 -5.95 15.42 -4.26
C ARG A 643 -6.92 16.08 -5.21
N ALA A 644 -8.07 16.51 -4.72
CA ALA A 644 -9.11 17.15 -5.52
C ALA A 644 -8.75 18.61 -5.87
N LYS A 645 -8.98 18.98 -7.13
CA LYS A 645 -8.87 20.37 -7.62
C LYS A 645 -10.19 21.11 -7.51
N LYS A 646 -11.29 20.50 -7.99
CA LYS A 646 -12.60 21.18 -8.16
C LYS A 646 -13.71 20.48 -7.39
N HIS A 647 -13.88 19.17 -7.58
CA HIS A 647 -15.00 18.40 -7.05
C HIS A 647 -14.50 17.29 -6.13
N LEU A 648 -15.12 17.20 -4.95
CA LEU A 648 -14.77 16.21 -3.94
C LEU A 648 -16.04 15.57 -3.40
N HIS A 649 -16.12 14.24 -3.55
CA HIS A 649 -17.25 13.42 -3.13
C HIS A 649 -16.77 12.40 -2.10
N ILE A 650 -17.33 12.42 -0.91
CA ILE A 650 -17.06 11.48 0.17
C ILE A 650 -18.25 10.53 0.29
N TRP A 651 -17.98 9.24 0.38
CA TRP A 651 -19.02 8.22 0.43
C TRP A 651 -18.85 7.31 1.63
N PHE A 652 -19.97 6.91 2.23
CA PHE A 652 -20.04 5.86 3.22
C PHE A 652 -21.30 5.02 3.01
N VAL A 653 -21.29 3.78 3.53
CA VAL A 653 -22.44 2.89 3.42
C VAL A 653 -23.05 2.61 4.78
N SER A 654 -24.36 2.33 4.81
CA SER A 654 -25.07 1.94 6.04
C SER A 654 -24.87 0.46 6.39
N ASN A 655 -24.61 -0.38 5.40
CA ASN A 655 -24.41 -1.81 5.56
C ASN A 655 -23.23 -2.28 4.70
N ARG A 656 -22.33 -3.01 5.31
CA ARG A 656 -21.23 -3.65 4.59
C ARG A 656 -21.29 -5.16 4.79
N LYS A 657 -21.05 -5.89 3.73
CA LYS A 657 -21.00 -7.34 3.80
C LYS A 657 -19.65 -7.78 4.34
N VAL A 658 -19.61 -8.21 5.60
CA VAL A 658 -18.39 -8.68 6.27
C VAL A 658 -18.56 -10.17 6.56
N HIS A 659 -17.62 -11.01 6.10
CA HIS A 659 -17.67 -12.46 6.24
C HIS A 659 -18.99 -13.11 5.75
N GLY A 660 -19.55 -12.58 4.66
CA GLY A 660 -20.80 -13.10 4.08
C GLY A 660 -22.08 -12.64 4.78
N LEU A 661 -21.96 -11.95 5.91
CA LEU A 661 -23.09 -11.43 6.68
C LEU A 661 -23.19 -9.92 6.48
N TRP A 662 -24.40 -9.41 6.31
CA TRP A 662 -24.67 -8.00 6.35
C TRP A 662 -24.46 -7.49 7.77
N GLN A 663 -23.57 -6.54 7.94
CA GLN A 663 -23.32 -5.86 9.20
C GLN A 663 -23.57 -4.37 9.02
N PRO A 664 -24.25 -3.71 9.97
CA PRO A 664 -24.35 -2.27 9.95
C PRO A 664 -22.94 -1.67 10.04
N ALA A 665 -22.63 -0.78 9.11
CA ALA A 665 -21.41 0.00 9.11
C ALA A 665 -21.68 1.32 9.82
N LEU A 666 -20.76 1.73 10.69
CA LEU A 666 -20.80 3.03 11.33
C LEU A 666 -20.06 4.06 10.45
N PRO A 667 -20.63 5.24 10.23
CA PRO A 667 -19.91 6.33 9.57
C PRO A 667 -18.57 6.61 10.24
N SER A 668 -17.57 6.94 9.47
CA SER A 668 -16.24 7.28 9.98
C SER A 668 -16.28 8.46 10.95
N ARG A 669 -15.57 8.38 12.06
CA ARG A 669 -15.36 9.53 12.97
C ARG A 669 -14.77 10.75 12.27
N PHE A 670 -14.10 10.57 11.15
CA PHE A 670 -13.57 11.68 10.36
C PHE A 670 -14.67 12.56 9.75
N LEU A 671 -15.88 12.01 9.53
CA LEU A 671 -17.03 12.81 9.07
C LEU A 671 -17.48 13.81 10.12
N ASP A 672 -17.40 13.45 11.41
CA ASP A 672 -17.72 14.35 12.53
C ASP A 672 -16.67 15.47 12.70
N GLU A 673 -15.47 15.27 12.16
CA GLU A 673 -14.38 16.24 12.18
C GLU A 673 -14.42 17.21 10.97
N LEU A 674 -15.44 17.15 10.11
CA LEU A 674 -15.56 18.04 8.95
C LEU A 674 -16.40 19.29 9.29
N PRO A 675 -16.05 20.47 8.76
CA PRO A 675 -16.76 21.72 9.05
C PRO A 675 -18.07 21.80 8.26
N ALA A 676 -19.20 21.88 8.95
CA ALA A 676 -20.54 21.90 8.35
C ALA A 676 -20.74 23.02 7.30
N GLU A 677 -20.05 24.16 7.44
CA GLU A 677 -20.16 25.29 6.51
C GLU A 677 -19.63 24.99 5.09
N HIS A 678 -18.70 24.02 4.98
CA HIS A 678 -17.98 23.70 3.75
C HIS A 678 -18.36 22.35 3.13
N ILE A 679 -19.32 21.66 3.75
CA ILE A 679 -19.86 20.38 3.27
C ILE A 679 -21.32 20.52 2.85
N GLU A 680 -21.76 19.60 2.01
CA GLU A 680 -23.15 19.42 1.59
C GLU A 680 -23.47 17.94 1.69
N VAL A 681 -24.48 17.60 2.49
CA VAL A 681 -24.99 16.23 2.59
C VAL A 681 -26.02 16.02 1.49
N VAL A 682 -25.74 15.09 0.58
CA VAL A 682 -26.62 14.76 -0.52
C VAL A 682 -27.51 13.59 -0.11
N GLU A 683 -28.80 13.86 0.10
CA GLU A 683 -29.79 12.81 0.33
C GLU A 683 -30.06 12.06 -0.98
N MET A 684 -29.70 10.79 -1.05
CA MET A 684 -30.18 9.94 -2.14
C MET A 684 -31.67 9.66 -1.92
N GLY A 685 -32.48 10.16 -2.82
CA GLY A 685 -33.92 9.82 -2.87
C GLY A 685 -34.07 8.32 -3.09
N THR A 686 -34.18 7.56 -2.03
CA THR A 686 -34.52 6.14 -2.09
C THR A 686 -35.92 6.00 -2.63
N SER A 687 -36.03 5.63 -3.91
CA SER A 687 -37.28 5.21 -4.57
C SER A 687 -37.67 3.80 -4.11
N TYR A 688 -37.73 3.56 -2.80
CA TYR A 688 -38.36 2.35 -2.24
C TYR A 688 -39.20 2.72 -1.03
N GLY A 689 -40.49 2.44 -1.18
CA GLY A 689 -41.65 2.67 -0.34
C GLY A 689 -41.43 2.89 1.17
N GLY A 690 -41.86 4.04 1.56
CA GLY A 690 -42.52 4.35 2.80
C GLY A 690 -42.14 3.69 4.10
N TYR A 691 -41.28 4.34 4.89
CA TYR A 691 -41.47 4.50 6.33
C TYR A 691 -40.67 5.73 6.79
N GLY A 692 -41.37 6.74 7.28
CA GLY A 692 -40.80 7.79 8.12
C GLY A 692 -40.35 9.07 7.41
N LYS A 693 -41.29 9.93 7.02
CA LYS A 693 -41.04 11.39 7.02
C LYS A 693 -40.75 11.83 8.46
N SER A 694 -39.50 11.87 8.87
CA SER A 694 -39.08 12.73 9.94
C SER A 694 -38.43 13.97 9.33
N SER A 695 -39.05 15.09 9.58
CA SER A 695 -38.65 16.40 9.10
C SER A 695 -37.27 16.74 9.69
N PHE A 696 -36.28 16.82 8.87
CA PHE A 696 -34.97 17.42 9.21
C PHE A 696 -35.15 18.94 9.34
N LYS A 697 -35.57 19.38 10.51
CA LYS A 697 -35.55 20.77 10.93
C LYS A 697 -35.00 20.88 12.35
N ASP A 698 -33.80 20.39 12.57
CA ASP A 698 -32.97 20.85 13.69
C ASP A 698 -31.56 20.29 13.50
N HIS A 699 -30.64 21.18 13.16
CA HIS A 699 -29.23 20.89 12.87
C HIS A 699 -28.41 20.34 14.06
N ASN A 700 -29.05 20.06 15.21
CA ASN A 700 -28.38 19.58 16.43
C ASN A 700 -28.77 18.17 16.88
N SER A 701 -29.64 17.44 16.16
CA SER A 701 -30.13 16.16 16.67
C SER A 701 -29.45 14.91 16.07
N PHE A 702 -28.69 15.06 14.98
CA PHE A 702 -28.01 13.92 14.35
C PHE A 702 -26.83 13.39 15.15
N TYR A 703 -26.25 14.21 16.02
CA TYR A 703 -25.04 13.87 16.76
C TYR A 703 -25.28 13.30 18.16
N ASN A 704 -26.54 13.37 18.67
CA ASN A 704 -26.82 12.90 20.03
C ASN A 704 -27.28 11.44 20.15
N ASP A 705 -27.66 10.77 19.03
CA ASP A 705 -28.15 9.39 19.09
C ASP A 705 -27.07 8.32 18.96
N TYR A 706 -25.81 8.70 18.64
CA TYR A 706 -24.69 7.78 18.51
C TYR A 706 -23.54 8.07 19.50
N ALA A 707 -23.86 8.44 20.74
CA ALA A 707 -22.87 8.47 21.80
C ALA A 707 -22.45 7.02 22.14
N PRO A 708 -21.16 6.71 22.22
CA PRO A 708 -20.72 5.38 22.57
C PRO A 708 -21.22 5.04 23.96
N LEU A 709 -21.95 3.95 24.08
CA LEU A 709 -22.34 3.33 25.34
C LEU A 709 -21.06 2.95 26.12
N ARG A 710 -20.51 3.90 26.84
CA ARG A 710 -19.60 3.61 27.94
C ARG A 710 -20.42 2.86 29.00
N GLN A 711 -20.19 1.56 29.08
CA GLN A 711 -20.67 0.74 30.16
C GLN A 711 -20.14 1.27 31.52
N LYS A 712 -20.89 2.12 32.16
CA LYS A 712 -20.80 2.29 33.62
C LYS A 712 -21.59 1.17 34.25
N ARG A 713 -20.86 0.21 34.84
CA ARG A 713 -21.44 -0.71 35.82
C ARG A 713 -22.13 0.11 36.93
N ILE A 714 -23.44 0.13 36.90
CA ILE A 714 -24.25 0.51 38.08
C ILE A 714 -25.05 -0.71 38.45
N GLN A 715 -24.61 -1.35 39.54
CA GLN A 715 -25.49 -2.28 40.28
C GLN A 715 -26.67 -1.48 40.81
N LYS A 716 -27.86 -1.78 40.35
CA LYS A 716 -29.10 -1.46 41.07
C LYS A 716 -29.97 -2.71 41.11
N ASN A 717 -30.08 -3.24 42.32
CA ASN A 717 -31.15 -4.16 42.68
C ASN A 717 -32.49 -3.45 42.45
N ILE A 718 -33.33 -4.03 41.62
CA ILE A 718 -34.75 -3.68 41.56
C ILE A 718 -35.52 -4.98 41.65
N GLU A 719 -36.09 -5.23 42.80
CA GLU A 719 -37.20 -6.17 42.94
C GLU A 719 -38.41 -5.58 42.21
N GLY A 720 -38.79 -6.20 41.10
CA GLY A 720 -40.02 -5.90 40.38
C GLY A 720 -40.73 -7.18 40.02
N LYS A 721 -41.92 -7.37 40.55
CA LYS A 721 -42.84 -8.47 40.19
C LYS A 721 -43.13 -8.38 38.69
N VAL A 722 -42.72 -9.40 37.94
CA VAL A 722 -43.10 -9.59 36.54
C VAL A 722 -44.48 -10.27 36.51
N ILE A 723 -45.45 -9.59 35.96
CA ILE A 723 -46.72 -10.18 35.56
C ILE A 723 -46.43 -10.85 34.19
N VAL A 724 -46.36 -12.17 34.19
CA VAL A 724 -46.24 -12.98 32.98
C VAL A 724 -47.60 -13.11 32.34
N GLN A 725 -47.80 -12.51 31.16
CA GLN A 725 -48.86 -12.94 30.26
C GLN A 725 -48.35 -14.13 29.44
N PRO A 726 -49.12 -15.21 29.28
CA PRO A 726 -48.70 -16.37 28.53
C PRO A 726 -48.69 -16.00 27.00
N VAL A 727 -47.51 -16.02 26.41
CA VAL A 727 -47.34 -15.99 24.95
C VAL A 727 -47.58 -17.41 24.45
N ALA A 728 -48.43 -17.57 23.45
CA ALA A 728 -48.79 -18.83 22.82
C ALA A 728 -47.53 -19.59 22.35
N GLU A 729 -47.41 -20.84 22.76
CA GLU A 729 -46.36 -21.78 22.41
C GLU A 729 -46.39 -22.05 20.93
N THR A 730 -45.33 -21.68 20.20
CA THR A 730 -45.02 -22.21 18.88
C THR A 730 -44.17 -23.47 19.07
N PRO A 731 -44.59 -24.63 18.56
CA PRO A 731 -43.82 -25.86 18.72
C PRO A 731 -42.48 -25.75 17.99
N SER A 732 -41.42 -26.26 18.61
CA SER A 732 -40.09 -26.27 18.01
C SER A 732 -40.11 -27.05 16.67
N ASN A 733 -39.53 -26.47 15.64
CA ASN A 733 -39.44 -27.07 14.30
C ASN A 733 -38.44 -28.25 14.19
N PHE A 734 -37.99 -28.82 15.31
CA PHE A 734 -36.98 -29.86 15.37
C PHE A 734 -37.59 -31.17 15.88
N SER A 735 -37.06 -32.29 15.36
CA SER A 735 -37.44 -33.65 15.76
C SER A 735 -36.26 -34.41 16.36
N ILE A 736 -36.54 -35.38 17.22
CA ILE A 736 -35.51 -36.28 17.75
C ILE A 736 -34.83 -37.02 16.54
N ASN A 737 -33.53 -37.09 16.55
CA ASN A 737 -32.67 -37.59 15.51
C ASN A 737 -32.36 -36.63 14.34
N ASP A 738 -32.93 -35.44 14.31
CA ASP A 738 -32.54 -34.43 13.31
C ASP A 738 -31.02 -34.16 13.43
N ARG A 739 -30.35 -34.06 12.29
CA ARG A 739 -28.99 -33.59 12.22
C ARG A 739 -28.97 -32.09 12.20
N ILE A 740 -28.21 -31.50 13.11
CA ILE A 740 -28.16 -30.05 13.29
C ILE A 740 -26.70 -29.57 13.34
N PHE A 741 -26.54 -28.29 13.14
CA PHE A 741 -25.29 -27.57 13.28
C PHE A 741 -25.43 -26.47 14.33
N HIS A 742 -24.44 -26.39 15.23
CA HIS A 742 -24.30 -25.35 16.25
C HIS A 742 -22.96 -24.65 16.07
N ILE A 743 -22.94 -23.31 16.02
CA ILE A 743 -21.77 -22.48 15.70
C ILE A 743 -20.56 -22.82 16.61
N LYS A 744 -20.77 -23.09 17.87
CA LYS A 744 -19.71 -23.38 18.85
C LYS A 744 -19.32 -24.87 18.95
N PHE A 745 -20.26 -25.78 18.73
CA PHE A 745 -20.08 -27.20 19.00
C PHE A 745 -20.04 -28.09 17.75
N GLY A 746 -20.31 -27.52 16.56
CA GLY A 746 -20.27 -28.22 15.29
C GLY A 746 -21.53 -29.05 15.02
N TYR A 747 -21.38 -30.12 14.23
CA TYR A 747 -22.47 -31.02 13.86
C TYR A 747 -22.83 -31.96 15.01
N GLY A 748 -24.14 -32.24 15.16
CA GLY A 748 -24.65 -33.18 16.14
C GLY A 748 -26.05 -33.70 15.80
N ARG A 749 -26.55 -34.67 16.59
CA ARG A 749 -27.91 -35.19 16.46
C ARG A 749 -28.68 -34.92 17.71
N ILE A 750 -29.94 -34.55 17.58
CA ILE A 750 -30.83 -34.29 18.70
C ILE A 750 -31.20 -35.60 19.38
N THR A 751 -30.92 -35.74 20.65
CA THR A 751 -31.24 -36.90 21.48
C THR A 751 -32.48 -36.70 22.36
N ALA A 752 -32.78 -35.45 22.76
CA ALA A 752 -33.99 -35.12 23.49
C ALA A 752 -34.41 -33.68 23.24
N ILE A 753 -35.70 -33.39 23.29
CA ILE A 753 -36.30 -32.06 23.17
C ILE A 753 -37.11 -31.78 24.43
N ASP A 754 -36.85 -30.65 25.07
CA ASP A 754 -37.49 -30.16 26.27
C ASP A 754 -37.85 -28.68 26.03
N ASP A 755 -39.02 -28.44 25.45
CA ASP A 755 -39.50 -27.15 24.93
C ASP A 755 -38.51 -26.57 23.90
N HIS A 756 -37.92 -25.42 24.19
CA HIS A 756 -36.91 -24.76 23.37
C HIS A 756 -35.47 -25.23 23.66
N LYS A 757 -35.29 -26.24 24.51
CA LYS A 757 -33.99 -26.78 24.86
C LYS A 757 -33.78 -28.13 24.17
N LEU A 758 -32.75 -28.18 23.35
CA LEU A 758 -32.38 -29.40 22.66
C LEU A 758 -31.19 -30.04 23.33
N THR A 759 -31.30 -31.32 23.66
CA THR A 759 -30.12 -32.13 24.04
C THR A 759 -29.58 -32.75 22.77
N ILE A 760 -28.30 -32.52 22.50
CA ILE A 760 -27.67 -32.88 21.25
C ILE A 760 -26.37 -33.62 21.51
N MET A 761 -26.19 -34.72 20.84
CA MET A 761 -24.94 -35.43 20.80
C MET A 761 -24.10 -34.89 19.62
N PHE A 762 -23.11 -34.06 19.93
CA PHE A 762 -22.20 -33.47 18.96
C PHE A 762 -21.06 -34.43 18.63
N GLU A 763 -20.65 -34.46 17.36
CA GLU A 763 -19.61 -35.35 16.84
C GLU A 763 -18.25 -35.12 17.51
N LYS A 764 -17.94 -33.87 17.92
CA LYS A 764 -16.64 -33.49 18.52
C LYS A 764 -16.73 -33.05 19.99
N ALA A 765 -17.89 -32.61 20.45
CA ALA A 765 -18.03 -31.98 21.76
C ALA A 765 -18.82 -32.83 22.77
N GLY A 766 -19.30 -34.05 22.40
CA GLY A 766 -20.12 -34.89 23.21
C GLY A 766 -21.53 -34.33 23.44
N GLU A 767 -22.23 -34.84 24.45
CA GLU A 767 -23.59 -34.41 24.76
C GLU A 767 -23.63 -32.99 25.35
N LYS A 768 -24.44 -32.12 24.76
CA LYS A 768 -24.65 -30.72 25.19
C LYS A 768 -26.12 -30.35 25.10
N ARG A 769 -26.57 -29.50 26.02
CA ARG A 769 -27.91 -28.94 26.04
C ARG A 769 -27.82 -27.50 25.52
N VAL A 770 -28.57 -27.18 24.44
CA VAL A 770 -28.56 -25.89 23.74
C VAL A 770 -29.99 -25.43 23.47
N LEU A 771 -30.18 -24.13 23.24
CA LEU A 771 -31.48 -23.59 22.81
C LEU A 771 -31.65 -23.75 21.29
N ASP A 772 -32.88 -23.98 20.87
CA ASP A 772 -33.25 -24.18 19.44
C ASP A 772 -32.87 -23.00 18.54
N ASN A 773 -32.85 -21.78 19.08
CA ASN A 773 -32.48 -20.56 18.37
C ASN A 773 -30.98 -20.51 17.97
N PHE A 774 -30.13 -21.37 18.51
CA PHE A 774 -28.69 -21.41 18.24
C PHE A 774 -28.28 -22.59 17.35
N VAL A 775 -29.25 -23.34 16.84
CA VAL A 775 -29.02 -24.48 15.97
C VAL A 775 -29.74 -24.30 14.63
N SER A 776 -29.16 -24.78 13.57
CA SER A 776 -29.77 -24.89 12.23
C SER A 776 -29.85 -26.35 11.82
N LYS A 777 -30.90 -26.72 11.05
CA LYS A 777 -30.94 -28.06 10.42
C LYS A 777 -29.76 -28.16 9.44
N ALA A 778 -29.03 -29.27 9.53
CA ALA A 778 -27.85 -29.54 8.73
C ALA A 778 -28.18 -30.42 7.52
#